data_582b7c1688e50182c1574ba52a6879fb
#
_entry.id   582b7c1688e50182c1574ba52a6879fb
#
_cell.length_a   1.000
_cell.length_b   1.000
_cell.length_c   1.000
_cell.angle_alpha   90.00
_cell.angle_beta   90.00
_cell.angle_gamma   90.00
#
_symmetry.space_group_name_H-M   'P 1'
#
loop_
_entity.id
_entity.type
_entity.pdbx_description
1 polymer ?
#
loop_
_entity_poly.entity_id
_entity_poly.type
_entity_poly.pdbx_seq_one_letter_code
_entity_poly.pdbx_strand_id
1 'polypeptide(L)'
;MTFKFNYFQKIIVLKHIKILVFLMFSGLIFSQNNDFYYVSALTGSDSNNGSETAPFETINRAISLVNPGDTIFVMNGTYQNDGYGTVDTTTNTNMNNNHIVTINKSGTAGAYITLKNYPGHTPIIQFDGRGGIVISNDMNYIIIEGFEVVGPGASITYAEAYADRQYKVLAASDPNDDINYNHTYFSGKGIWGGYGAHHHIIIRNNIVHDTAGSGIRFNDSDHIIIENNEVYNTTWWTSSASSAVVFAETIASSEVDNGTDVKMVMRGNLVYNNWNRIPFYVTQLPDNSGNTNPNYGTANYNSILDGQGLYVTRSDDNYNGTFLFENNVCINNGKNGINFDNSLGASAIIQNNTLYYNGVHEIIQDISVANGNPGHRGQKVGGIKANKVQNVTVANNIVVTRDNLFSAIELPNISGSRPVLNNIFLNGKLPSGDNGVPYNFISCCNMIDVDPLFTEVPSTVNGAIDISQANFQLTENSPAINAGDSNYSPSDDFLSNPRPALANAISSSSFENSNGGWSQFGSPTLTSTTETSKSGDFCLSVTNRTANWHSPKFPLDNLLDVGETYTFYVWVKLASGGSGNAQITIKNTALDTYTSVTVSTAVNDQDWTLLTGDFTYPSNDPMFAYVKGPNVGDVSDFYIDDFTLVPQGSAEVDFSNINGNDIVDIGAYEFINATAGVWDNDTQDSYVFLYPNPANNQITISKYTANDQIEVMDLLGKYYQLPNKEHTLNKTLTLEVSSLSTGIYLLKIRNQYTNSFQTLKFLKH
;
A
#
# COMPACT_ATOMS: atom_id res chain seq x y z
N MET A 1 -30.45 -45.23 54.76
CA MET A 1 -29.09 -44.68 54.66
C MET A 1 -28.36 -45.12 53.38
N THR A 2 -28.81 -46.12 52.67
CA THR A 2 -28.15 -46.73 51.49
C THR A 2 -28.44 -46.00 50.14
N PHE A 3 -29.51 -45.18 50.08
CA PHE A 3 -29.89 -44.48 48.83
C PHE A 3 -29.11 -43.16 48.58
N LYS A 4 -28.51 -42.55 49.60
CA LYS A 4 -27.72 -41.33 49.46
C LYS A 4 -26.25 -41.58 49.04
N PHE A 5 -25.71 -42.76 49.27
CA PHE A 5 -24.33 -43.10 48.94
C PHE A 5 -24.14 -43.38 47.45
N ASN A 6 -25.14 -43.96 46.79
CA ASN A 6 -25.05 -44.23 45.34
C ASN A 6 -25.20 -42.97 44.45
N TYR A 7 -25.80 -41.91 44.97
CA TYR A 7 -25.95 -40.69 44.22
C TYR A 7 -24.64 -39.84 44.23
N PHE A 8 -23.92 -39.87 45.34
CA PHE A 8 -22.65 -39.20 45.47
C PHE A 8 -21.52 -39.86 44.64
N GLN A 9 -21.49 -41.18 44.56
CA GLN A 9 -20.54 -41.89 43.71
C GLN A 9 -20.81 -41.66 42.21
N LYS A 10 -22.05 -41.58 41.76
CA LYS A 10 -22.37 -41.24 40.36
C LYS A 10 -21.99 -39.80 39.99
N ILE A 11 -22.11 -38.85 40.91
CA ILE A 11 -21.69 -37.44 40.65
C ILE A 11 -20.18 -37.31 40.59
N ILE A 12 -19.42 -38.05 41.44
CA ILE A 12 -17.97 -38.06 41.42
C ILE A 12 -17.42 -38.71 40.11
N VAL A 13 -18.00 -39.82 39.69
CA VAL A 13 -17.61 -40.50 38.42
C VAL A 13 -17.96 -39.62 37.21
N LEU A 14 -19.10 -38.94 37.17
CA LEU A 14 -19.46 -38.00 36.09
C LEU A 14 -18.56 -36.76 36.07
N LYS A 15 -18.11 -36.25 37.22
CA LYS A 15 -17.12 -35.14 37.27
C LYS A 15 -15.76 -35.55 36.76
N HIS A 16 -15.30 -36.75 37.13
CA HIS A 16 -14.02 -37.27 36.63
C HIS A 16 -14.02 -37.61 35.15
N ILE A 17 -15.16 -38.11 34.62
CA ILE A 17 -15.32 -38.34 33.17
C ILE A 17 -15.35 -37.00 32.40
N LYS A 18 -16.03 -35.96 32.92
CA LYS A 18 -15.99 -34.61 32.28
C LYS A 18 -14.60 -34.00 32.34
N ILE A 19 -13.84 -34.15 33.41
CA ILE A 19 -12.46 -33.66 33.53
C ILE A 19 -11.55 -34.48 32.60
N LEU A 20 -11.70 -35.80 32.47
CA LEU A 20 -10.93 -36.64 31.57
C LEU A 20 -11.24 -36.32 30.09
N VAL A 21 -12.48 -36.05 29.73
CA VAL A 21 -12.89 -35.63 28.39
C VAL A 21 -12.36 -34.19 28.08
N PHE A 22 -12.38 -33.30 29.07
CA PHE A 22 -11.80 -31.95 28.91
C PHE A 22 -10.28 -32.01 28.81
N LEU A 23 -9.59 -32.90 29.54
CA LEU A 23 -8.14 -33.14 29.43
C LEU A 23 -7.75 -33.90 28.14
N MET A 24 -8.63 -34.70 27.56
CA MET A 24 -8.40 -35.29 26.24
C MET A 24 -8.64 -34.29 25.10
N PHE A 25 -9.50 -33.28 25.26
CA PHE A 25 -9.67 -32.20 24.28
C PHE A 25 -8.60 -31.11 24.41
N SER A 26 -8.00 -30.93 25.58
CA SER A 26 -6.89 -29.95 25.76
C SER A 26 -5.50 -30.51 25.38
N GLY A 27 -5.41 -31.77 24.96
CA GLY A 27 -4.17 -32.42 24.55
C GLY A 27 -3.94 -32.48 23.03
N LEU A 28 -4.82 -31.94 22.24
CA LEU A 28 -4.64 -31.77 20.78
C LEU A 28 -4.31 -30.31 20.44
N ILE A 29 -3.34 -29.72 21.14
CA ILE A 29 -2.51 -28.71 20.50
C ILE A 29 -1.62 -29.52 19.56
N PHE A 30 -2.05 -29.67 18.32
CA PHE A 30 -1.13 -29.97 17.24
C PHE A 30 -0.14 -28.82 17.21
N SER A 31 1.06 -29.03 17.73
CA SER A 31 2.20 -28.23 17.32
C SER A 31 2.26 -28.45 15.80
N GLN A 32 1.77 -27.50 15.05
CA GLN A 32 1.94 -27.47 13.62
C GLN A 32 3.45 -27.24 13.43
N ASN A 33 4.19 -28.29 13.17
CA ASN A 33 5.56 -28.15 12.71
C ASN A 33 5.45 -27.62 11.29
N ASN A 34 5.81 -26.37 11.09
CA ASN A 34 5.93 -25.80 9.76
C ASN A 34 7.17 -26.44 9.12
N ASP A 35 6.97 -27.15 8.01
CA ASP A 35 8.06 -27.75 7.27
C ASP A 35 8.62 -26.75 6.25
N PHE A 36 9.92 -26.89 5.97
CA PHE A 36 10.61 -26.12 4.96
C PHE A 36 11.01 -27.03 3.81
N TYR A 37 10.62 -26.66 2.60
CA TYR A 37 11.03 -27.34 1.37
C TYR A 37 11.92 -26.43 0.54
N TYR A 38 12.95 -27.01 -0.06
CA TYR A 38 13.92 -26.28 -0.86
C TYR A 38 13.87 -26.76 -2.30
N VAL A 39 13.96 -25.80 -3.23
CA VAL A 39 13.90 -26.04 -4.67
C VAL A 39 15.08 -25.37 -5.35
N SER A 40 15.77 -26.09 -6.24
CA SER A 40 16.88 -25.58 -7.05
C SER A 40 16.83 -26.17 -8.47
N ALA A 41 16.61 -25.32 -9.45
CA ALA A 41 16.68 -25.71 -10.87
C ALA A 41 18.08 -26.16 -11.30
N LEU A 42 19.12 -25.76 -10.55
CA LEU A 42 20.52 -26.04 -10.92
C LEU A 42 21.06 -27.34 -10.32
N THR A 43 20.66 -27.68 -9.11
CA THR A 43 21.25 -28.81 -8.32
C THR A 43 20.19 -29.72 -7.75
N GLY A 44 18.92 -29.43 -7.95
CA GLY A 44 17.81 -30.21 -7.43
C GLY A 44 17.50 -31.48 -8.22
N SER A 45 16.69 -32.32 -7.62
CA SER A 45 16.05 -33.46 -8.29
C SER A 45 14.73 -33.76 -7.59
N ASP A 46 13.67 -34.01 -8.34
CA ASP A 46 12.35 -34.33 -7.78
C ASP A 46 12.29 -35.70 -7.09
N SER A 47 13.37 -36.48 -7.19
CA SER A 47 13.60 -37.72 -6.40
C SER A 47 14.20 -37.44 -5.02
N ASN A 48 14.70 -36.25 -4.74
CA ASN A 48 15.23 -35.82 -3.45
C ASN A 48 14.12 -35.70 -2.39
N ASN A 49 14.50 -35.42 -1.15
CA ASN A 49 13.57 -35.24 -0.05
C ASN A 49 13.14 -33.77 0.19
N GLY A 50 13.69 -32.83 -0.59
CA GLY A 50 13.36 -31.41 -0.48
C GLY A 50 14.04 -30.67 0.67
N SER A 51 15.05 -31.27 1.31
CA SER A 51 15.88 -30.55 2.29
C SER A 51 16.83 -29.56 1.61
N GLU A 52 17.40 -28.64 2.36
CA GLU A 52 18.34 -27.64 1.84
C GLU A 52 19.55 -28.26 1.11
N THR A 53 20.04 -29.38 1.61
CA THR A 53 21.18 -30.10 1.01
C THR A 53 20.80 -31.10 -0.08
N ALA A 54 19.50 -31.39 -0.23
CA ALA A 54 18.94 -32.26 -1.25
C ALA A 54 17.62 -31.69 -1.76
N PRO A 55 17.66 -30.51 -2.46
CA PRO A 55 16.47 -29.78 -2.90
C PRO A 55 15.74 -30.50 -4.02
N PHE A 56 14.47 -30.20 -4.20
CA PHE A 56 13.70 -30.58 -5.39
C PHE A 56 14.20 -29.80 -6.61
N GLU A 57 13.94 -30.33 -7.80
CA GLU A 57 14.22 -29.64 -9.05
C GLU A 57 13.10 -28.65 -9.41
N THR A 58 11.84 -29.06 -9.22
CA THR A 58 10.68 -28.28 -9.61
C THR A 58 9.89 -27.73 -8.42
N ILE A 59 9.37 -26.50 -8.59
CA ILE A 59 8.52 -25.87 -7.59
C ILE A 59 7.22 -26.68 -7.40
N ASN A 60 6.66 -27.23 -8.49
CA ASN A 60 5.44 -28.03 -8.45
C ASN A 60 5.60 -29.30 -7.62
N ARG A 61 6.81 -29.89 -7.58
CA ARG A 61 7.10 -31.02 -6.70
C ARG A 61 6.97 -30.62 -5.22
N ALA A 62 7.53 -29.49 -4.83
CA ALA A 62 7.40 -28.97 -3.48
C ALA A 62 5.93 -28.67 -3.13
N ILE A 63 5.19 -27.99 -4.03
CA ILE A 63 3.76 -27.69 -3.85
C ILE A 63 2.95 -28.96 -3.62
N SER A 64 3.29 -30.08 -4.28
CA SER A 64 2.56 -31.34 -4.11
C SER A 64 2.61 -31.89 -2.66
N LEU A 65 3.58 -31.45 -1.86
CA LEU A 65 3.85 -31.96 -0.52
C LEU A 65 3.40 -31.03 0.61
N VAL A 66 3.36 -29.72 0.38
CA VAL A 66 3.08 -28.73 1.44
C VAL A 66 1.73 -28.93 2.12
N ASN A 67 1.70 -28.55 3.38
CA ASN A 67 0.52 -28.44 4.24
C ASN A 67 0.36 -26.97 4.69
N PRO A 68 -0.77 -26.59 5.30
CA PRO A 68 -0.93 -25.26 5.86
C PRO A 68 0.21 -24.91 6.83
N GLY A 69 0.83 -23.73 6.64
CA GLY A 69 1.95 -23.22 7.42
C GLY A 69 3.33 -23.48 6.84
N ASP A 70 3.45 -24.38 5.86
CA ASP A 70 4.75 -24.72 5.27
C ASP A 70 5.28 -23.62 4.35
N THR A 71 6.60 -23.57 4.21
CA THR A 71 7.30 -22.63 3.35
C THR A 71 8.16 -23.37 2.31
N ILE A 72 8.03 -22.94 1.05
CA ILE A 72 8.88 -23.37 -0.06
C ILE A 72 9.91 -22.28 -0.34
N PHE A 73 11.19 -22.59 -0.16
CA PHE A 73 12.31 -21.72 -0.52
C PHE A 73 12.84 -22.09 -1.90
N VAL A 74 12.81 -21.12 -2.81
CA VAL A 74 13.27 -21.29 -4.19
C VAL A 74 14.63 -20.62 -4.38
N MET A 75 15.62 -21.40 -4.78
CA MET A 75 16.99 -20.94 -4.99
C MET A 75 17.18 -20.32 -6.37
N ASN A 76 18.30 -19.61 -6.58
CA ASN A 76 18.69 -19.07 -7.88
C ASN A 76 18.59 -20.11 -8.98
N GLY A 77 18.11 -19.67 -10.12
CA GLY A 77 17.96 -20.45 -11.34
C GLY A 77 16.80 -19.93 -12.16
N THR A 78 16.71 -20.38 -13.40
CA THR A 78 15.59 -20.08 -14.30
C THR A 78 14.68 -21.29 -14.38
N TYR A 79 13.43 -21.10 -13.98
CA TYR A 79 12.37 -22.10 -14.01
C TYR A 79 11.50 -21.83 -15.24
N GLN A 80 11.47 -22.77 -16.19
CA GLN A 80 10.82 -22.59 -17.49
C GLN A 80 9.78 -23.69 -17.74
N ASN A 81 8.85 -23.44 -18.66
CA ASN A 81 7.94 -24.47 -19.13
C ASN A 81 8.66 -25.44 -20.12
N ASP A 82 8.19 -26.65 -20.17
CA ASP A 82 8.63 -27.62 -21.18
C ASP A 82 8.43 -27.04 -22.58
N GLY A 83 9.45 -27.13 -23.42
CA GLY A 83 9.41 -26.57 -24.77
C GLY A 83 9.54 -25.06 -24.86
N TYR A 84 10.04 -24.39 -23.80
CA TYR A 84 10.32 -22.95 -23.87
C TYR A 84 11.15 -22.58 -25.11
N GLY A 85 10.76 -21.51 -25.81
CA GLY A 85 11.41 -21.05 -27.03
C GLY A 85 11.04 -21.83 -28.31
N THR A 86 10.08 -22.76 -28.24
CA THR A 86 9.63 -23.54 -29.41
C THR A 86 8.30 -23.10 -30.00
N VAL A 87 7.70 -22.03 -29.46
CA VAL A 87 6.43 -21.47 -29.97
C VAL A 87 6.61 -20.97 -31.40
N ASP A 88 5.74 -21.42 -32.31
CA ASP A 88 5.68 -20.95 -33.68
C ASP A 88 4.41 -20.13 -33.91
N THR A 89 4.60 -18.81 -33.96
CA THR A 89 3.50 -17.85 -34.16
C THR A 89 2.96 -17.83 -35.57
N THR A 90 3.68 -18.39 -36.57
CA THR A 90 3.24 -18.41 -37.98
C THR A 90 2.26 -19.54 -38.25
N THR A 91 2.45 -20.67 -37.57
CA THR A 91 1.59 -21.86 -37.70
C THR A 91 0.68 -22.06 -36.51
N ASN A 92 0.79 -21.21 -35.51
CA ASN A 92 0.09 -21.34 -34.21
C ASN A 92 0.30 -22.71 -33.54
N THR A 93 1.50 -23.25 -33.69
CA THR A 93 1.88 -24.53 -33.09
C THR A 93 2.77 -24.32 -31.86
N ASN A 94 2.84 -25.35 -31.01
CA ASN A 94 3.59 -25.35 -29.76
C ASN A 94 3.15 -24.23 -28.77
N MET A 95 1.92 -23.76 -28.91
CA MET A 95 1.33 -22.83 -27.94
C MET A 95 1.16 -23.53 -26.59
N ASN A 96 2.02 -23.18 -25.63
CA ASN A 96 1.98 -23.81 -24.32
C ASN A 96 0.80 -23.28 -23.48
N ASN A 97 -0.08 -24.17 -23.07
CA ASN A 97 -1.26 -23.86 -22.25
C ASN A 97 -1.04 -24.04 -20.75
N ASN A 98 0.15 -24.44 -20.34
CA ASN A 98 0.48 -24.65 -18.95
C ASN A 98 1.09 -23.38 -18.31
N HIS A 99 1.00 -23.33 -17.01
CA HIS A 99 1.77 -22.41 -16.18
C HIS A 99 3.03 -23.10 -15.68
N ILE A 100 4.09 -22.33 -15.40
CA ILE A 100 5.32 -22.87 -14.82
C ILE A 100 5.03 -23.40 -13.41
N VAL A 101 4.33 -22.60 -12.61
CA VAL A 101 3.98 -22.90 -11.24
C VAL A 101 2.46 -22.95 -11.08
N THR A 102 1.95 -24.02 -10.52
CA THR A 102 0.53 -24.21 -10.23
C THR A 102 0.32 -24.48 -8.74
N ILE A 103 -0.20 -23.50 -8.01
CA ILE A 103 -0.54 -23.63 -6.60
C ILE A 103 -1.95 -24.21 -6.49
N ASN A 104 -2.07 -25.45 -6.07
CA ASN A 104 -3.31 -26.20 -5.98
C ASN A 104 -3.59 -26.70 -4.56
N LYS A 105 -3.06 -25.99 -3.57
CA LYS A 105 -3.26 -26.25 -2.14
C LYS A 105 -3.48 -24.95 -1.40
N SER A 106 -4.32 -24.99 -0.40
CA SER A 106 -4.65 -23.87 0.49
C SER A 106 -3.90 -23.99 1.81
N GLY A 107 -3.49 -22.85 2.36
CA GLY A 107 -3.25 -22.73 3.79
C GLY A 107 -4.52 -22.66 4.60
N THR A 108 -4.43 -22.16 5.82
CA THR A 108 -5.56 -21.84 6.71
C THR A 108 -5.31 -20.53 7.44
N ALA A 109 -6.33 -20.01 8.10
CA ALA A 109 -6.18 -18.80 8.92
C ALA A 109 -5.03 -18.97 9.94
N GLY A 110 -4.07 -18.05 9.90
CA GLY A 110 -2.86 -18.09 10.73
C GLY A 110 -1.78 -19.09 10.29
N ALA A 111 -1.99 -19.87 9.21
CA ALA A 111 -1.06 -20.86 8.69
C ALA A 111 -1.03 -20.85 7.15
N TYR A 112 -0.48 -19.75 6.59
CA TYR A 112 -0.34 -19.56 5.14
C TYR A 112 0.66 -20.56 4.55
N ILE A 113 0.39 -21.04 3.34
CA ILE A 113 1.43 -21.66 2.51
C ILE A 113 2.23 -20.53 1.89
N THR A 114 3.55 -20.54 2.10
CA THR A 114 4.44 -19.50 1.60
C THR A 114 5.36 -20.05 0.51
N LEU A 115 5.27 -19.48 -0.68
CA LEU A 115 6.20 -19.70 -1.79
C LEU A 115 7.08 -18.46 -1.91
N LYS A 116 8.39 -18.60 -1.64
CA LYS A 116 9.29 -17.46 -1.62
C LYS A 116 10.70 -17.79 -2.09
N ASN A 117 11.43 -16.75 -2.46
CA ASN A 117 12.85 -16.88 -2.74
C ASN A 117 13.64 -17.33 -1.50
N TYR A 118 14.68 -18.14 -1.72
CA TYR A 118 15.67 -18.40 -0.68
C TYR A 118 16.40 -17.07 -0.34
N PRO A 119 16.70 -16.80 0.94
CA PRO A 119 17.33 -15.54 1.35
C PRO A 119 18.55 -15.16 0.51
N GLY A 120 18.55 -13.97 -0.07
CA GLY A 120 19.60 -13.46 -0.95
C GLY A 120 19.60 -14.04 -2.37
N HIS A 121 18.60 -14.83 -2.75
CA HIS A 121 18.41 -15.35 -4.10
C HIS A 121 17.33 -14.61 -4.86
N THR A 122 17.45 -14.60 -6.20
CA THR A 122 16.48 -14.03 -7.13
C THR A 122 16.10 -15.07 -8.19
N PRO A 123 15.24 -16.03 -7.86
CA PRO A 123 14.79 -17.05 -8.81
C PRO A 123 13.94 -16.42 -9.92
N ILE A 124 14.18 -16.85 -11.17
CA ILE A 124 13.47 -16.35 -12.35
C ILE A 124 12.45 -17.40 -12.81
N ILE A 125 11.19 -16.99 -12.90
CA ILE A 125 10.13 -17.79 -13.52
C ILE A 125 9.89 -17.24 -14.91
N GLN A 126 10.38 -17.92 -15.94
CA GLN A 126 10.36 -17.47 -17.32
C GLN A 126 9.45 -18.34 -18.17
N PHE A 127 8.39 -17.75 -18.72
CA PHE A 127 7.37 -18.48 -19.48
C PHE A 127 7.16 -17.91 -20.88
N ASP A 128 6.74 -18.78 -21.81
CA ASP A 128 6.31 -18.42 -23.15
C ASP A 128 4.94 -19.03 -23.51
N GLY A 129 4.09 -19.20 -22.52
CA GLY A 129 2.77 -19.81 -22.65
C GLY A 129 1.71 -19.05 -21.86
N ARG A 130 0.89 -19.80 -21.13
CA ARG A 130 -0.27 -19.28 -20.43
C ARG A 130 0.08 -18.34 -19.26
N GLY A 131 1.21 -18.57 -18.59
CA GLY A 131 1.67 -17.68 -17.54
C GLY A 131 2.76 -18.26 -16.66
N GLY A 132 3.28 -17.43 -15.75
CA GLY A 132 4.30 -17.80 -14.78
C GLY A 132 3.72 -18.60 -13.63
N ILE A 133 3.01 -17.94 -12.72
CA ILE A 133 2.42 -18.56 -11.52
C ILE A 133 0.90 -18.47 -11.59
N VAL A 134 0.22 -19.60 -11.41
CA VAL A 134 -1.24 -19.63 -11.23
C VAL A 134 -1.60 -20.17 -9.85
N ILE A 135 -2.55 -19.51 -9.20
CA ILE A 135 -3.27 -20.03 -8.06
C ILE A 135 -4.54 -20.67 -8.61
N SER A 136 -4.69 -22.00 -8.42
CA SER A 136 -5.83 -22.75 -8.91
C SER A 136 -7.13 -22.31 -8.24
N ASN A 137 -8.25 -22.63 -8.85
CA ASN A 137 -9.57 -22.22 -8.37
C ASN A 137 -9.78 -22.55 -6.88
N ASP A 138 -10.35 -21.60 -6.15
CA ASP A 138 -10.74 -21.72 -4.74
C ASP A 138 -9.59 -21.97 -3.74
N MET A 139 -8.35 -21.65 -4.12
CA MET A 139 -7.20 -21.73 -3.22
C MET A 139 -7.07 -20.46 -2.38
N ASN A 140 -6.71 -20.62 -1.09
CA ASN A 140 -6.76 -19.56 -0.09
C ASN A 140 -5.55 -19.63 0.86
N TYR A 141 -5.25 -18.52 1.56
CA TYR A 141 -4.18 -18.40 2.54
C TYR A 141 -2.81 -18.73 1.94
N ILE A 142 -2.39 -17.93 0.96
CA ILE A 142 -1.17 -18.14 0.18
C ILE A 142 -0.34 -16.85 0.17
N ILE A 143 0.98 -16.98 0.30
CA ILE A 143 1.93 -15.88 0.11
C ILE A 143 2.87 -16.24 -1.04
N ILE A 144 3.05 -15.31 -2.01
CA ILE A 144 4.03 -15.41 -3.09
C ILE A 144 4.97 -14.21 -3.00
N GLU A 145 6.27 -14.47 -2.84
CA GLU A 145 7.23 -13.43 -2.49
C GLU A 145 8.61 -13.65 -3.15
N GLY A 146 9.19 -12.56 -3.72
CA GLY A 146 10.60 -12.50 -4.07
C GLY A 146 11.00 -13.16 -5.39
N PHE A 147 10.11 -13.22 -6.37
CA PHE A 147 10.35 -13.78 -7.71
C PHE A 147 10.52 -12.70 -8.77
N GLU A 148 11.40 -12.97 -9.75
CA GLU A 148 11.34 -12.31 -11.05
C GLU A 148 10.50 -13.20 -11.99
N VAL A 149 9.40 -12.65 -12.55
CA VAL A 149 8.47 -13.37 -13.43
C VAL A 149 8.50 -12.71 -14.80
N VAL A 150 9.03 -13.43 -15.78
CA VAL A 150 9.32 -12.91 -17.12
C VAL A 150 8.47 -13.60 -18.17
N GLY A 151 7.73 -12.81 -18.95
CA GLY A 151 6.96 -13.28 -20.07
C GLY A 151 7.70 -13.16 -21.40
N PRO A 152 7.05 -13.56 -22.53
CA PRO A 152 7.65 -13.52 -23.86
C PRO A 152 7.59 -12.15 -24.54
N GLY A 153 7.16 -11.08 -23.85
CA GLY A 153 6.84 -9.78 -24.43
C GLY A 153 7.97 -9.16 -25.24
N ALA A 154 9.21 -9.32 -24.80
CA ALA A 154 10.39 -8.80 -25.51
C ALA A 154 10.65 -9.49 -26.87
N SER A 155 10.10 -10.69 -27.09
CA SER A 155 10.26 -11.48 -28.31
C SER A 155 9.09 -11.33 -29.29
N ILE A 156 7.98 -10.73 -28.88
CA ILE A 156 6.77 -10.58 -29.71
C ILE A 156 6.87 -9.30 -30.54
N THR A 157 6.54 -9.40 -31.83
CA THR A 157 6.42 -8.25 -32.72
C THR A 157 4.98 -7.74 -32.81
N TYR A 158 4.82 -6.47 -33.21
CA TYR A 158 3.49 -5.91 -33.45
C TYR A 158 2.74 -6.69 -34.54
N ALA A 159 3.43 -7.10 -35.60
CA ALA A 159 2.82 -7.82 -36.71
C ALA A 159 2.25 -9.19 -36.28
N GLU A 160 2.97 -9.93 -35.46
CA GLU A 160 2.52 -11.22 -34.92
C GLU A 160 1.30 -11.04 -34.01
N ALA A 161 1.38 -10.10 -33.07
CA ALA A 161 0.29 -9.83 -32.14
C ALA A 161 -0.96 -9.29 -32.83
N TYR A 162 -0.79 -8.49 -33.91
CA TYR A 162 -1.90 -8.00 -34.71
C TYR A 162 -2.52 -9.12 -35.56
N ALA A 163 -1.73 -10.03 -36.12
CA ALA A 163 -2.22 -11.23 -36.82
C ALA A 163 -3.01 -12.14 -35.86
N ASP A 164 -2.51 -12.37 -34.67
CA ASP A 164 -3.23 -13.09 -33.61
C ASP A 164 -4.57 -12.43 -33.27
N ARG A 165 -4.61 -11.11 -33.16
CA ARG A 165 -5.87 -10.37 -32.94
C ARG A 165 -6.86 -10.61 -34.08
N GLN A 166 -6.41 -10.62 -35.35
CA GLN A 166 -7.28 -10.91 -36.49
C GLN A 166 -7.86 -12.32 -36.41
N TYR A 167 -7.03 -13.29 -36.05
CA TYR A 167 -7.47 -14.67 -35.85
C TYR A 167 -8.49 -14.78 -34.71
N LYS A 168 -8.27 -14.10 -33.63
CA LYS A 168 -9.18 -14.06 -32.46
C LYS A 168 -10.55 -13.46 -32.82
N VAL A 169 -10.58 -12.41 -33.64
CA VAL A 169 -11.85 -11.83 -34.12
C VAL A 169 -12.61 -12.83 -34.97
N LEU A 170 -11.91 -13.59 -35.85
CA LEU A 170 -12.54 -14.62 -36.66
C LEU A 170 -13.12 -15.75 -35.80
N ALA A 171 -12.33 -16.26 -34.86
CA ALA A 171 -12.76 -17.31 -33.93
C ALA A 171 -14.00 -16.88 -33.14
N ALA A 172 -13.95 -15.68 -32.58
CA ALA A 172 -15.03 -15.14 -31.77
C ALA A 172 -16.30 -14.78 -32.56
N SER A 173 -16.20 -14.69 -33.88
CA SER A 173 -17.33 -14.45 -34.80
C SER A 173 -17.82 -15.72 -35.46
N ASP A 174 -17.25 -16.88 -35.14
CA ASP A 174 -17.61 -18.17 -35.72
C ASP A 174 -18.91 -18.69 -35.13
N PRO A 175 -20.00 -18.78 -35.92
CA PRO A 175 -21.29 -19.21 -35.40
C PRO A 175 -21.34 -20.71 -35.07
N ASN A 176 -20.35 -21.49 -35.52
CA ASN A 176 -20.28 -22.93 -35.30
C ASN A 176 -19.28 -23.33 -34.21
N ASP A 177 -18.52 -22.37 -33.72
CA ASP A 177 -17.42 -22.59 -32.76
C ASP A 177 -16.34 -23.59 -33.32
N ASP A 178 -16.17 -23.60 -34.63
CA ASP A 178 -15.22 -24.48 -35.31
C ASP A 178 -13.77 -23.95 -35.24
N ILE A 179 -13.60 -22.66 -35.00
CA ILE A 179 -12.30 -22.00 -34.89
C ILE A 179 -11.89 -21.98 -33.42
N ASN A 180 -11.08 -22.92 -33.00
CA ASN A 180 -10.52 -22.97 -31.68
C ASN A 180 -9.41 -21.93 -31.51
N TYR A 181 -9.67 -20.88 -30.72
CA TYR A 181 -8.68 -19.87 -30.34
C TYR A 181 -8.10 -20.17 -28.95
N ASN A 182 -6.85 -20.57 -28.92
CA ASN A 182 -6.13 -20.84 -27.66
C ASN A 182 -4.68 -20.33 -27.72
N HIS A 183 -4.52 -19.08 -28.10
CA HIS A 183 -3.20 -18.46 -28.28
C HIS A 183 -2.72 -17.81 -27.00
N THR A 184 -2.34 -18.63 -26.05
CA THR A 184 -1.91 -18.18 -24.71
C THR A 184 -0.63 -17.36 -24.73
N TYR A 185 0.22 -17.53 -25.73
CA TYR A 185 1.45 -16.76 -25.94
C TYR A 185 1.21 -15.25 -25.97
N PHE A 186 0.12 -14.79 -26.62
CA PHE A 186 -0.25 -13.39 -26.73
C PHE A 186 -1.13 -12.87 -25.58
N SER A 187 -1.40 -13.67 -24.56
CA SER A 187 -2.27 -13.29 -23.44
C SER A 187 -1.81 -13.79 -22.09
N GLY A 188 -0.63 -14.39 -22.03
CA GLY A 188 -0.05 -14.95 -20.81
C GLY A 188 0.11 -13.90 -19.72
N LYS A 189 -0.13 -14.31 -18.48
CA LYS A 189 -0.09 -13.45 -17.28
C LYS A 189 1.09 -13.84 -16.39
N GLY A 190 1.67 -12.88 -15.70
CA GLY A 190 2.78 -13.16 -14.78
C GLY A 190 2.32 -13.98 -13.57
N ILE A 191 1.51 -13.39 -12.70
CA ILE A 191 0.91 -14.04 -11.53
C ILE A 191 -0.61 -13.92 -11.64
N TRP A 192 -1.30 -15.04 -11.56
CA TRP A 192 -2.73 -15.07 -11.80
C TRP A 192 -3.47 -15.89 -10.74
N GLY A 193 -4.44 -15.27 -10.06
CA GLY A 193 -5.54 -15.98 -9.39
C GLY A 193 -6.51 -16.45 -10.48
N GLY A 194 -6.66 -17.76 -10.64
CA GLY A 194 -7.56 -18.37 -11.60
C GLY A 194 -9.02 -17.95 -11.39
N TYR A 195 -9.93 -18.62 -12.04
CA TYR A 195 -11.36 -18.46 -11.75
C TYR A 195 -11.70 -19.20 -10.45
N GLY A 196 -12.57 -18.63 -9.62
CA GLY A 196 -13.01 -19.22 -8.36
C GLY A 196 -12.80 -18.28 -7.16
N ALA A 197 -13.40 -18.62 -6.04
CA ALA A 197 -13.46 -17.78 -4.84
C ALA A 197 -12.15 -17.79 -4.05
N HIS A 198 -11.14 -17.06 -4.53
CA HIS A 198 -9.88 -16.88 -3.82
C HIS A 198 -10.02 -15.89 -2.66
N HIS A 199 -9.36 -16.17 -1.53
CA HIS A 199 -9.28 -15.17 -0.46
C HIS A 199 -8.01 -15.31 0.38
N HIS A 200 -7.63 -14.23 1.08
CA HIS A 200 -6.47 -14.18 1.95
C HIS A 200 -5.17 -14.60 1.22
N ILE A 201 -4.85 -13.86 0.16
CA ILE A 201 -3.65 -14.08 -0.64
C ILE A 201 -2.79 -12.81 -0.61
N ILE A 202 -1.49 -12.98 -0.47
CA ILE A 202 -0.50 -11.90 -0.44
C ILE A 202 0.51 -12.12 -1.57
N ILE A 203 0.63 -11.14 -2.46
CA ILE A 203 1.62 -11.10 -3.54
C ILE A 203 2.54 -9.93 -3.27
N ARG A 204 3.81 -10.20 -2.94
CA ARG A 204 4.71 -9.11 -2.55
C ARG A 204 6.15 -9.29 -2.98
N ASN A 205 6.85 -8.16 -3.12
CA ASN A 205 8.29 -8.14 -3.41
C ASN A 205 8.67 -8.91 -4.69
N ASN A 206 7.77 -8.98 -5.68
CA ASN A 206 8.05 -9.64 -6.96
C ASN A 206 8.34 -8.59 -8.03
N ILE A 207 9.15 -8.96 -9.03
CA ILE A 207 9.38 -8.21 -10.25
C ILE A 207 8.67 -8.95 -11.37
N VAL A 208 7.68 -8.34 -12.02
CA VAL A 208 6.86 -8.98 -13.05
C VAL A 208 6.90 -8.15 -14.32
N HIS A 209 7.46 -8.70 -15.40
CA HIS A 209 7.65 -7.91 -16.61
C HIS A 209 7.57 -8.70 -17.92
N ASP A 210 7.50 -7.95 -19.00
CA ASP A 210 7.43 -8.45 -20.38
C ASP A 210 6.33 -9.51 -20.60
N THR A 211 5.24 -9.43 -19.85
CA THR A 211 4.10 -10.32 -20.05
C THR A 211 3.22 -9.82 -21.20
N ALA A 212 2.73 -10.73 -22.04
CA ALA A 212 1.83 -10.36 -23.13
C ALA A 212 0.47 -9.84 -22.63
N GLY A 213 -0.06 -10.43 -21.56
CA GLY A 213 -1.24 -9.99 -20.83
C GLY A 213 -0.90 -9.23 -19.53
N SER A 214 -1.77 -9.30 -18.54
CA SER A 214 -1.57 -8.63 -17.25
C SER A 214 -0.33 -9.15 -16.50
N GLY A 215 0.36 -8.28 -15.77
CA GLY A 215 1.43 -8.68 -14.86
C GLY A 215 0.88 -9.48 -13.69
N ILE A 216 -0.03 -8.90 -12.91
CA ILE A 216 -0.68 -9.56 -11.77
C ILE A 216 -2.20 -9.39 -11.90
N ARG A 217 -2.96 -10.49 -11.79
CA ARG A 217 -4.41 -10.43 -11.94
C ARG A 217 -5.13 -11.42 -11.03
N PHE A 218 -6.17 -10.96 -10.36
CA PHE A 218 -7.12 -11.77 -9.60
C PHE A 218 -8.54 -11.55 -10.11
N ASN A 219 -9.27 -12.65 -10.28
CA ASN A 219 -10.70 -12.65 -10.57
C ASN A 219 -11.43 -13.30 -9.38
N ASP A 220 -12.72 -13.03 -9.21
CA ASP A 220 -13.60 -13.70 -8.25
C ASP A 220 -12.97 -13.86 -6.85
N SER A 221 -12.46 -12.79 -6.27
CA SER A 221 -11.60 -12.87 -5.09
C SER A 221 -11.96 -11.86 -4.01
N ASP A 222 -11.48 -12.12 -2.77
CA ASP A 222 -11.65 -11.28 -1.58
C ASP A 222 -10.37 -11.30 -0.72
N HIS A 223 -10.12 -10.29 0.12
CA HIS A 223 -8.94 -10.23 0.99
C HIS A 223 -7.61 -10.50 0.25
N ILE A 224 -7.36 -9.76 -0.82
CA ILE A 224 -6.12 -9.87 -1.59
C ILE A 224 -5.23 -8.64 -1.33
N ILE A 225 -3.96 -8.90 -1.03
CA ILE A 225 -2.94 -7.87 -0.84
C ILE A 225 -1.88 -8.02 -1.94
N ILE A 226 -1.70 -6.95 -2.74
CA ILE A 226 -0.63 -6.84 -3.74
C ILE A 226 0.24 -5.68 -3.30
N GLU A 227 1.45 -5.99 -2.80
CA GLU A 227 2.29 -4.99 -2.14
C GLU A 227 3.76 -5.06 -2.56
N ASN A 228 4.39 -3.90 -2.72
CA ASN A 228 5.83 -3.78 -2.98
C ASN A 228 6.31 -4.59 -4.20
N ASN A 229 5.48 -4.71 -5.23
CA ASN A 229 5.88 -5.36 -6.48
C ASN A 229 6.31 -4.30 -7.50
N GLU A 230 7.22 -4.69 -8.38
CA GLU A 230 7.58 -3.94 -9.57
C GLU A 230 6.95 -4.60 -10.80
N VAL A 231 6.11 -3.85 -11.55
CA VAL A 231 5.35 -4.41 -12.70
C VAL A 231 5.52 -3.50 -13.91
N TYR A 232 6.19 -4.00 -14.96
CA TYR A 232 6.48 -3.16 -16.11
C TYR A 232 6.48 -3.91 -17.46
N ASN A 233 6.36 -3.17 -18.56
CA ASN A 233 6.32 -3.70 -19.92
C ASN A 233 5.27 -4.81 -20.12
N THR A 234 4.16 -4.74 -19.39
CA THR A 234 3.09 -5.73 -19.51
C THR A 234 1.98 -5.24 -20.44
N THR A 235 1.10 -6.14 -20.87
CA THR A 235 -0.09 -5.89 -21.69
C THR A 235 0.16 -5.49 -23.15
N TRP A 236 1.40 -5.34 -23.58
CA TRP A 236 1.73 -4.76 -24.87
C TRP A 236 1.15 -5.51 -26.07
N TRP A 237 0.96 -6.81 -25.96
CA TRP A 237 0.69 -7.68 -27.10
C TRP A 237 -0.67 -8.36 -27.11
N THR A 238 -1.43 -8.19 -26.04
CA THR A 238 -2.76 -8.76 -25.97
C THR A 238 -3.80 -7.89 -26.70
N SER A 239 -4.69 -8.53 -27.42
CA SER A 239 -5.90 -7.90 -27.93
C SER A 239 -7.08 -7.91 -26.95
N SER A 240 -6.90 -8.51 -25.78
CA SER A 240 -7.85 -8.45 -24.66
C SER A 240 -7.56 -7.21 -23.84
N ALA A 241 -8.49 -6.32 -23.67
CA ALA A 241 -8.36 -5.12 -22.87
C ALA A 241 -7.83 -5.46 -21.46
N SER A 242 -6.50 -5.42 -21.29
CA SER A 242 -5.77 -5.83 -20.08
C SER A 242 -5.07 -4.63 -19.45
N SER A 243 -4.79 -4.74 -18.13
CA SER A 243 -4.05 -3.74 -17.36
C SER A 243 -2.98 -4.43 -16.53
N ALA A 244 -2.02 -3.67 -15.99
CA ALA A 244 -0.84 -4.23 -15.36
C ALA A 244 -1.20 -5.04 -14.11
N VAL A 245 -1.85 -4.40 -13.12
CA VAL A 245 -2.31 -5.03 -11.88
C VAL A 245 -3.83 -4.92 -11.80
N VAL A 246 -4.52 -6.04 -11.64
CA VAL A 246 -5.98 -6.10 -11.82
C VAL A 246 -6.67 -6.88 -10.71
N PHE A 247 -7.71 -6.29 -10.12
CA PHE A 247 -8.79 -6.99 -9.46
C PHE A 247 -10.04 -6.93 -10.35
N ALA A 248 -10.60 -8.06 -10.69
CA ALA A 248 -11.80 -8.14 -11.52
C ALA A 248 -12.83 -9.07 -10.89
N GLU A 249 -14.11 -8.69 -11.01
CA GLU A 249 -15.20 -9.56 -10.60
C GLU A 249 -15.11 -9.97 -9.12
N THR A 250 -14.65 -9.04 -8.26
CA THR A 250 -14.47 -9.27 -6.83
C THR A 250 -15.79 -9.67 -6.17
N ILE A 251 -15.72 -10.69 -5.33
CA ILE A 251 -16.87 -11.26 -4.62
C ILE A 251 -16.53 -11.43 -3.13
N ALA A 252 -17.51 -11.34 -2.26
CA ALA A 252 -17.28 -11.62 -0.83
C ALA A 252 -16.97 -13.10 -0.61
N SER A 253 -16.01 -13.40 0.27
CA SER A 253 -15.59 -14.77 0.60
C SER A 253 -16.70 -15.56 1.31
N SER A 254 -17.62 -14.87 2.00
CA SER A 254 -18.84 -15.43 2.58
C SER A 254 -19.88 -14.33 2.84
N GLU A 255 -21.14 -14.70 3.05
CA GLU A 255 -22.19 -13.72 3.37
C GLU A 255 -21.93 -12.97 4.69
N VAL A 256 -21.32 -13.63 5.68
CA VAL A 256 -20.99 -13.01 6.97
C VAL A 256 -19.74 -12.11 6.90
N ASP A 257 -18.96 -12.24 5.87
CA ASP A 257 -17.73 -11.47 5.62
C ASP A 257 -17.91 -10.40 4.52
N ASN A 258 -19.13 -9.97 4.27
CA ASN A 258 -19.41 -8.89 3.33
C ASN A 258 -19.55 -7.53 4.06
N GLY A 259 -18.59 -7.24 4.93
CA GLY A 259 -18.47 -5.94 5.61
C GLY A 259 -17.84 -4.86 4.73
N THR A 260 -17.79 -3.64 5.28
CA THR A 260 -17.22 -2.46 4.61
C THR A 260 -15.73 -2.26 4.89
N ASP A 261 -15.10 -3.19 5.59
CA ASP A 261 -13.69 -3.15 5.96
C ASP A 261 -12.78 -3.09 4.73
N VAL A 262 -11.53 -2.67 4.93
CA VAL A 262 -10.50 -2.74 3.89
C VAL A 262 -10.13 -4.20 3.64
N LYS A 263 -10.41 -4.69 2.45
CA LYS A 263 -10.22 -6.09 2.07
C LYS A 263 -9.31 -6.31 0.88
N MET A 264 -9.30 -5.35 -0.05
CA MET A 264 -8.54 -5.44 -1.29
C MET A 264 -7.50 -4.33 -1.29
N VAL A 265 -6.21 -4.70 -1.32
CA VAL A 265 -5.12 -3.75 -1.12
C VAL A 265 -4.14 -3.80 -2.28
N MET A 266 -3.82 -2.65 -2.84
CA MET A 266 -2.69 -2.41 -3.73
C MET A 266 -1.84 -1.30 -3.09
N ARG A 267 -0.65 -1.63 -2.56
CA ARG A 267 0.20 -0.64 -1.90
C ARG A 267 1.68 -0.81 -2.22
N GLY A 268 2.41 0.30 -2.24
CA GLY A 268 3.86 0.30 -2.42
C GLY A 268 4.32 -0.29 -3.75
N ASN A 269 3.45 -0.42 -4.77
CA ASN A 269 3.83 -1.00 -6.04
C ASN A 269 4.42 0.05 -6.98
N LEU A 270 5.49 -0.31 -7.69
CA LEU A 270 6.06 0.45 -8.80
C LEU A 270 5.53 -0.13 -10.12
N VAL A 271 4.71 0.64 -10.84
CA VAL A 271 3.97 0.15 -12.02
C VAL A 271 4.19 1.07 -13.19
N TYR A 272 4.95 0.65 -14.21
CA TYR A 272 5.33 1.55 -15.28
C TYR A 272 5.43 0.89 -16.66
N ASN A 273 5.30 1.70 -17.71
CA ASN A 273 5.40 1.25 -19.11
C ASN A 273 4.39 0.16 -19.52
N ASN A 274 3.23 0.12 -18.91
CA ASN A 274 2.22 -0.90 -19.19
C ASN A 274 1.12 -0.29 -20.08
N TRP A 275 1.06 -0.68 -21.34
CA TRP A 275 0.01 -0.22 -22.25
C TRP A 275 -0.29 -1.24 -23.35
N ASN A 276 -1.56 -1.34 -23.70
CA ASN A 276 -1.96 -2.12 -24.85
C ASN A 276 -1.52 -1.44 -26.16
N ARG A 277 -0.95 -2.21 -27.08
CA ARG A 277 -0.54 -1.76 -28.43
C ARG A 277 -1.45 -2.29 -29.50
N ILE A 278 -2.20 -3.35 -29.20
CA ILE A 278 -3.06 -4.06 -30.13
C ILE A 278 -4.50 -3.63 -29.92
N PRO A 279 -5.25 -3.30 -31.00
CA PRO A 279 -6.66 -2.97 -30.91
C PRO A 279 -7.46 -4.10 -30.26
N PHE A 280 -8.44 -3.72 -29.45
CA PHE A 280 -9.30 -4.68 -28.77
C PHE A 280 -10.04 -5.56 -29.79
N TYR A 281 -10.10 -6.85 -29.54
CA TYR A 281 -10.98 -7.73 -30.30
C TYR A 281 -12.42 -7.54 -29.81
N VAL A 282 -13.36 -7.54 -30.70
CA VAL A 282 -14.78 -7.44 -30.37
C VAL A 282 -15.52 -8.53 -31.09
N THR A 283 -16.37 -9.23 -30.39
CA THR A 283 -16.95 -10.47 -30.85
C THR A 283 -18.42 -10.40 -31.21
N GLN A 284 -19.15 -9.37 -30.78
CA GLN A 284 -20.61 -9.32 -30.99
C GLN A 284 -21.12 -7.94 -31.32
N LEU A 285 -22.10 -7.87 -32.20
CA LEU A 285 -22.94 -6.75 -32.53
C LEU A 285 -24.40 -7.14 -32.35
N PRO A 286 -25.26 -6.20 -31.95
CA PRO A 286 -24.97 -4.88 -31.40
C PRO A 286 -24.55 -4.99 -29.94
N ASP A 287 -23.59 -4.17 -29.55
CA ASP A 287 -23.34 -4.02 -28.17
C ASP A 287 -24.32 -3.00 -27.56
N ASN A 288 -24.81 -3.27 -26.38
CA ASN A 288 -25.69 -2.37 -25.63
C ASN A 288 -24.89 -1.26 -24.91
N SER A 289 -23.59 -1.16 -25.15
CA SER A 289 -22.70 -0.17 -24.52
C SER A 289 -22.90 1.25 -25.07
N GLY A 290 -23.70 1.43 -26.11
CA GLY A 290 -23.87 2.69 -26.82
C GLY A 290 -22.66 3.08 -27.67
N ASN A 291 -21.79 2.16 -28.04
CA ASN A 291 -20.66 2.40 -28.92
C ASN A 291 -21.13 2.75 -30.33
N THR A 292 -20.78 3.96 -30.76
CA THR A 292 -21.17 4.49 -32.09
C THR A 292 -20.14 4.21 -33.20
N ASN A 293 -19.04 3.49 -32.90
CA ASN A 293 -18.04 3.15 -33.90
C ASN A 293 -18.60 2.10 -34.87
N PRO A 294 -18.72 2.40 -36.18
CA PRO A 294 -19.32 1.48 -37.14
C PRO A 294 -18.51 0.20 -37.34
N ASN A 295 -17.26 0.16 -36.92
CA ASN A 295 -16.39 -1.01 -36.96
C ASN A 295 -16.42 -1.85 -35.70
N TYR A 296 -17.18 -1.45 -34.68
CA TYR A 296 -17.30 -2.22 -33.45
C TYR A 296 -17.83 -3.63 -33.75
N GLY A 297 -17.20 -4.64 -33.18
CA GLY A 297 -17.53 -6.05 -33.47
C GLY A 297 -16.98 -6.59 -34.79
N THR A 298 -16.05 -5.90 -35.44
CA THR A 298 -15.42 -6.33 -36.68
C THR A 298 -13.90 -6.35 -36.57
N ALA A 299 -13.24 -7.02 -37.52
CA ALA A 299 -11.78 -7.00 -37.65
C ALA A 299 -11.21 -5.59 -37.89
N ASN A 300 -12.05 -4.65 -38.31
CA ASN A 300 -11.68 -3.26 -38.58
C ASN A 300 -11.80 -2.35 -37.34
N TYR A 301 -12.21 -2.87 -36.19
CA TYR A 301 -12.20 -2.10 -34.95
C TYR A 301 -10.76 -1.78 -34.55
N ASN A 302 -10.47 -0.52 -34.35
CA ASN A 302 -9.10 -0.03 -34.17
C ASN A 302 -8.88 0.72 -32.85
N SER A 303 -9.79 0.62 -31.89
CA SER A 303 -9.61 1.23 -30.60
C SER A 303 -8.78 0.35 -29.68
N ILE A 304 -7.76 0.94 -29.08
CA ILE A 304 -7.01 0.31 -28.01
C ILE A 304 -7.69 0.68 -26.68
N LEU A 305 -8.00 -0.34 -25.90
CA LEU A 305 -8.70 -0.19 -24.63
C LEU A 305 -7.79 -0.63 -23.48
N ASP A 306 -8.01 -0.03 -22.32
CA ASP A 306 -7.31 -0.33 -21.06
C ASP A 306 -5.80 -0.05 -21.10
N GLY A 307 -4.97 -0.80 -20.36
CA GLY A 307 -3.57 -0.48 -20.15
C GLY A 307 -3.35 0.42 -18.91
N GLN A 308 -4.27 0.37 -17.93
CA GLN A 308 -4.10 1.05 -16.66
C GLN A 308 -2.92 0.47 -15.86
N GLY A 309 -2.35 1.28 -14.98
CA GLY A 309 -1.41 0.78 -13.99
C GLY A 309 -2.11 -0.15 -12.99
N LEU A 310 -2.98 0.42 -12.15
CA LEU A 310 -3.79 -0.31 -11.19
C LEU A 310 -5.27 -0.26 -11.60
N TYR A 311 -5.92 -1.40 -11.64
CA TYR A 311 -7.29 -1.50 -12.15
C TYR A 311 -8.17 -2.41 -11.31
N VAL A 312 -9.33 -1.89 -10.92
CA VAL A 312 -10.44 -2.68 -10.36
C VAL A 312 -11.66 -2.54 -11.25
N THR A 313 -12.33 -3.65 -11.55
CA THR A 313 -13.49 -3.64 -12.44
C THR A 313 -14.48 -4.75 -12.15
N ARG A 314 -15.74 -4.42 -12.31
CA ARG A 314 -16.88 -5.38 -12.31
C ARG A 314 -16.96 -6.24 -11.06
N SER A 315 -16.70 -5.66 -9.89
CA SER A 315 -17.02 -6.33 -8.63
C SER A 315 -18.52 -6.65 -8.58
N ASP A 316 -18.89 -7.71 -7.88
CA ASP A 316 -20.30 -8.04 -7.65
C ASP A 316 -21.02 -6.82 -7.06
N ASP A 317 -22.25 -6.55 -7.54
CA ASP A 317 -23.02 -5.37 -7.11
C ASP A 317 -23.36 -5.38 -5.60
N ASN A 318 -23.31 -6.53 -4.96
CA ASN A 318 -23.51 -6.71 -3.53
C ASN A 318 -22.20 -6.74 -2.73
N TYR A 319 -21.03 -6.62 -3.36
CA TYR A 319 -19.76 -6.56 -2.66
C TYR A 319 -19.61 -5.19 -1.99
N ASN A 320 -19.51 -5.16 -0.66
CA ASN A 320 -19.44 -3.94 0.14
C ASN A 320 -18.02 -3.58 0.62
N GLY A 321 -17.05 -4.42 0.36
CA GLY A 321 -15.67 -4.23 0.83
C GLY A 321 -15.02 -2.94 0.31
N THR A 322 -14.05 -2.44 1.07
CA THR A 322 -13.26 -1.26 0.69
C THR A 322 -11.97 -1.70 0.03
N PHE A 323 -11.64 -1.02 -1.07
CA PHE A 323 -10.36 -1.13 -1.79
C PHE A 323 -9.43 -0.03 -1.32
N LEU A 324 -8.17 -0.38 -1.03
CA LEU A 324 -7.12 0.55 -0.61
C LEU A 324 -6.01 0.62 -1.67
N PHE A 325 -5.73 1.84 -2.15
CA PHE A 325 -4.62 2.15 -3.03
C PHE A 325 -3.73 3.16 -2.32
N GLU A 326 -2.55 2.73 -1.86
CA GLU A 326 -1.68 3.62 -1.09
C GLU A 326 -0.20 3.45 -1.45
N ASN A 327 0.55 4.53 -1.40
CA ASN A 327 1.99 4.54 -1.69
C ASN A 327 2.38 3.93 -3.04
N ASN A 328 1.48 3.84 -4.02
CA ASN A 328 1.86 3.32 -5.33
C ASN A 328 2.50 4.41 -6.19
N VAL A 329 3.45 4.00 -7.02
CA VAL A 329 4.09 4.84 -8.01
C VAL A 329 3.73 4.30 -9.40
N CYS A 330 2.84 5.02 -10.11
CA CYS A 330 2.34 4.61 -11.42
C CYS A 330 2.83 5.58 -12.49
N ILE A 331 3.64 5.10 -13.45
CA ILE A 331 4.34 5.95 -14.39
C ILE A 331 4.15 5.46 -15.81
N ASN A 332 3.80 6.37 -16.73
CA ASN A 332 3.78 6.08 -18.16
C ASN A 332 2.97 4.82 -18.55
N ASN A 333 1.84 4.60 -17.89
CA ASN A 333 0.91 3.52 -18.26
C ASN A 333 -0.08 4.00 -19.34
N GLY A 334 -0.67 3.05 -20.07
CA GLY A 334 -1.42 3.34 -21.30
C GLY A 334 -2.74 4.09 -21.11
N LYS A 335 -3.28 4.12 -19.91
CA LYS A 335 -4.52 4.82 -19.57
C LYS A 335 -4.36 5.51 -18.20
N ASN A 336 -5.22 5.26 -17.25
CA ASN A 336 -5.10 5.81 -15.89
C ASN A 336 -3.91 5.20 -15.14
N GLY A 337 -3.33 5.98 -14.23
CA GLY A 337 -2.50 5.39 -13.17
C GLY A 337 -3.32 4.45 -12.30
N ILE A 338 -4.47 4.95 -11.80
CA ILE A 338 -5.42 4.17 -10.99
C ILE A 338 -6.83 4.27 -11.60
N ASN A 339 -7.50 3.14 -11.78
CA ASN A 339 -8.89 3.07 -12.21
C ASN A 339 -9.71 2.11 -11.34
N PHE A 340 -10.75 2.63 -10.70
CA PHE A 340 -11.72 1.87 -9.92
C PHE A 340 -13.09 2.01 -10.60
N ASP A 341 -13.56 0.95 -11.26
CA ASP A 341 -14.70 1.05 -12.19
C ASP A 341 -15.71 -0.09 -12.00
N ASN A 342 -16.99 0.24 -12.14
CA ASN A 342 -18.09 -0.75 -12.18
C ASN A 342 -18.14 -1.68 -10.94
N SER A 343 -18.17 -1.10 -9.75
CA SER A 343 -18.18 -1.80 -8.46
C SER A 343 -19.17 -1.13 -7.52
N LEU A 344 -20.48 -1.25 -7.83
CA LEU A 344 -21.57 -0.45 -7.31
C LEU A 344 -21.72 -0.45 -5.78
N GLY A 345 -21.47 -1.59 -5.12
CA GLY A 345 -21.54 -1.71 -3.66
C GLY A 345 -20.24 -1.34 -2.95
N ALA A 346 -19.11 -1.32 -3.66
CA ALA A 346 -17.80 -1.18 -3.08
C ALA A 346 -17.37 0.28 -2.89
N SER A 347 -16.45 0.50 -1.97
CA SER A 347 -15.81 1.80 -1.72
C SER A 347 -14.31 1.74 -2.00
N ALA A 348 -13.68 2.90 -2.19
CA ALA A 348 -12.23 2.99 -2.35
C ALA A 348 -11.61 4.13 -1.53
N ILE A 349 -10.40 3.88 -1.03
CA ILE A 349 -9.49 4.87 -0.47
C ILE A 349 -8.26 4.91 -1.38
N ILE A 350 -7.98 6.06 -1.96
CA ILE A 350 -6.86 6.30 -2.87
C ILE A 350 -6.00 7.40 -2.23
N GLN A 351 -4.91 6.99 -1.60
CA GLN A 351 -4.12 7.90 -0.75
C GLN A 351 -2.61 7.77 -0.97
N ASN A 352 -1.89 8.87 -0.85
CA ASN A 352 -0.42 8.94 -0.94
C ASN A 352 0.18 8.22 -2.16
N ASN A 353 -0.48 8.27 -3.32
CA ASN A 353 0.09 7.73 -4.55
C ASN A 353 0.78 8.83 -5.37
N THR A 354 1.79 8.44 -6.16
CA THR A 354 2.44 9.30 -7.15
C THR A 354 2.15 8.77 -8.54
N LEU A 355 1.41 9.54 -9.34
CA LEU A 355 0.98 9.18 -10.69
C LEU A 355 1.61 10.16 -11.68
N TYR A 356 2.48 9.66 -12.58
CA TYR A 356 3.25 10.50 -13.48
C TYR A 356 3.10 10.05 -14.93
N TYR A 357 2.66 10.96 -15.81
CA TYR A 357 2.59 10.79 -17.26
C TYR A 357 1.88 9.52 -17.74
N ASN A 358 0.88 9.04 -17.01
CA ASN A 358 0.00 7.98 -17.50
C ASN A 358 -0.90 8.50 -18.64
N GLY A 359 -1.51 7.59 -19.42
CA GLY A 359 -2.30 7.95 -20.59
C GLY A 359 -1.43 8.25 -21.81
N VAL A 360 -0.62 7.30 -22.26
CA VAL A 360 0.39 7.45 -23.34
C VAL A 360 -0.23 7.47 -24.73
N HIS A 361 -1.20 8.33 -24.94
CA HIS A 361 -2.03 8.37 -26.14
C HIS A 361 -1.23 8.55 -27.44
N GLU A 362 -0.33 9.53 -27.50
CA GLU A 362 0.45 9.86 -28.69
C GLU A 362 1.38 8.71 -29.08
N ILE A 363 2.07 8.11 -28.12
CA ILE A 363 2.99 7.00 -28.33
C ILE A 363 2.26 5.80 -28.92
N ILE A 364 1.09 5.45 -28.38
CA ILE A 364 0.27 4.36 -28.90
C ILE A 364 -0.22 4.67 -30.30
N GLN A 365 -0.63 5.90 -30.57
CA GLN A 365 -1.04 6.37 -31.89
C GLN A 365 0.11 6.22 -32.90
N ASP A 366 1.31 6.66 -32.55
CA ASP A 366 2.49 6.57 -33.43
C ASP A 366 2.89 5.13 -33.71
N ILE A 367 2.83 4.24 -32.73
CA ILE A 367 3.06 2.81 -32.92
C ILE A 367 2.05 2.24 -33.90
N SER A 368 0.76 2.57 -33.77
CA SER A 368 -0.30 2.09 -34.64
C SER A 368 -0.09 2.56 -36.09
N VAL A 369 0.24 3.84 -36.29
CA VAL A 369 0.51 4.42 -37.62
C VAL A 369 1.75 3.79 -38.25
N ALA A 370 2.84 3.67 -37.51
CA ALA A 370 4.11 3.09 -37.99
C ALA A 370 3.95 1.62 -38.44
N ASN A 371 2.97 0.91 -37.86
CA ASN A 371 2.67 -0.48 -38.24
C ASN A 371 1.48 -0.61 -39.21
N GLY A 372 1.06 0.48 -39.82
CA GLY A 372 0.02 0.48 -40.83
C GLY A 372 -1.42 0.36 -40.32
N ASN A 373 -1.66 0.67 -39.07
CA ASN A 373 -2.97 0.66 -38.43
C ASN A 373 -3.36 2.09 -37.96
N PRO A 374 -3.77 2.98 -38.89
CA PRO A 374 -4.06 4.36 -38.58
C PRO A 374 -5.42 4.50 -37.93
N GLY A 375 -5.87 4.74 -37.04
CA GLY A 375 -7.25 4.92 -36.52
C GLY A 375 -7.39 4.54 -35.09
N HIS A 376 -6.25 4.34 -34.44
CA HIS A 376 -6.22 4.14 -33.02
C HIS A 376 -6.81 5.35 -32.27
N ARG A 377 -7.54 5.06 -31.20
CA ARG A 377 -8.01 6.06 -30.23
C ARG A 377 -7.41 5.77 -28.88
N GLY A 378 -6.50 6.60 -28.45
CA GLY A 378 -5.94 6.54 -27.11
C GLY A 378 -6.95 6.95 -26.03
N GLN A 379 -6.61 6.63 -24.80
CA GLN A 379 -7.39 6.98 -23.63
C GLN A 379 -6.89 8.32 -23.06
N LYS A 380 -7.82 9.25 -22.78
CA LYS A 380 -7.51 10.62 -22.34
C LYS A 380 -7.66 10.85 -20.83
N VAL A 381 -7.55 9.83 -20.03
CA VAL A 381 -7.51 9.97 -18.58
C VAL A 381 -6.15 9.50 -18.11
N GLY A 382 -5.37 10.39 -17.55
CA GLY A 382 -3.98 10.10 -17.17
C GLY A 382 -3.80 9.86 -15.66
N GLY A 383 -4.74 10.31 -14.86
CA GLY A 383 -4.62 10.25 -13.40
C GLY A 383 -5.51 9.18 -12.77
N ILE A 384 -6.36 9.62 -11.86
CA ILE A 384 -7.28 8.79 -11.07
C ILE A 384 -8.67 8.78 -11.72
N LYS A 385 -9.25 7.60 -11.86
CA LYS A 385 -10.67 7.46 -12.22
C LYS A 385 -11.38 6.54 -11.25
N ALA A 386 -12.54 6.97 -10.76
CA ALA A 386 -13.51 6.09 -10.12
C ALA A 386 -14.88 6.31 -10.78
N ASN A 387 -15.59 5.24 -11.14
CA ASN A 387 -16.84 5.33 -11.85
C ASN A 387 -17.79 4.21 -11.45
N LYS A 388 -19.05 4.54 -11.17
CA LYS A 388 -20.07 3.58 -10.74
C LYS A 388 -19.63 2.79 -9.50
N VAL A 389 -19.34 3.49 -8.43
CA VAL A 389 -18.93 2.93 -7.14
C VAL A 389 -19.70 3.59 -6.00
N GLN A 390 -19.68 2.99 -4.81
CA GLN A 390 -20.44 3.50 -3.66
C GLN A 390 -19.81 4.77 -3.10
N ASN A 391 -18.58 4.71 -2.64
CA ASN A 391 -17.84 5.83 -2.10
C ASN A 391 -16.41 5.85 -2.63
N VAL A 392 -15.80 7.02 -2.70
CA VAL A 392 -14.37 7.14 -3.00
C VAL A 392 -13.77 8.30 -2.24
N THR A 393 -12.66 8.04 -1.56
CA THR A 393 -11.81 9.07 -0.95
C THR A 393 -10.53 9.18 -1.76
N VAL A 394 -10.14 10.40 -2.16
CA VAL A 394 -8.90 10.67 -2.87
C VAL A 394 -8.13 11.71 -2.08
N ALA A 395 -7.05 11.29 -1.40
CA ALA A 395 -6.32 12.16 -0.49
C ALA A 395 -4.79 12.02 -0.65
N ASN A 396 -4.07 13.11 -0.47
CA ASN A 396 -2.60 13.13 -0.45
C ASN A 396 -1.92 12.54 -1.70
N ASN A 397 -2.54 12.59 -2.88
CA ASN A 397 -1.92 12.07 -4.10
C ASN A 397 -1.22 13.16 -4.89
N ILE A 398 -0.13 12.82 -5.57
CA ILE A 398 0.46 13.64 -6.63
C ILE A 398 0.05 13.05 -7.98
N VAL A 399 -0.58 13.86 -8.81
CA VAL A 399 -1.01 13.48 -10.16
C VAL A 399 -0.45 14.49 -11.17
N VAL A 400 0.53 14.07 -11.94
CA VAL A 400 1.12 14.85 -13.02
C VAL A 400 0.73 14.23 -14.36
N THR A 401 -0.10 14.91 -15.12
CA THR A 401 -0.49 14.44 -16.47
C THR A 401 0.49 14.95 -17.52
N ARG A 402 0.49 14.29 -18.69
CA ARG A 402 1.38 14.65 -19.80
C ARG A 402 1.10 16.06 -20.34
N ASP A 403 -0.16 16.42 -20.46
CA ASP A 403 -0.62 17.71 -20.92
C ASP A 403 -2.07 17.98 -20.50
N ASN A 404 -2.59 19.16 -20.88
CA ASN A 404 -3.96 19.59 -20.62
C ASN A 404 -5.04 18.82 -21.42
N LEU A 405 -4.69 17.85 -22.24
CA LEU A 405 -5.66 17.01 -22.94
C LEU A 405 -6.14 15.85 -22.04
N PHE A 406 -5.34 15.46 -21.06
CA PHE A 406 -5.67 14.38 -20.15
C PHE A 406 -6.41 14.90 -18.91
N SER A 407 -7.35 14.11 -18.40
CA SER A 407 -7.96 14.36 -17.10
C SER A 407 -7.04 13.88 -16.00
N ALA A 408 -6.77 14.72 -14.99
CA ALA A 408 -6.03 14.34 -13.81
C ALA A 408 -6.88 13.46 -12.88
N ILE A 409 -8.18 13.75 -12.81
CA ILE A 409 -9.14 13.00 -11.99
C ILE A 409 -10.51 12.97 -12.67
N GLU A 410 -11.21 11.85 -12.59
CA GLU A 410 -12.62 11.69 -13.00
C GLU A 410 -13.36 10.82 -11.99
N LEU A 411 -14.45 11.33 -11.43
CA LEU A 411 -15.26 10.64 -10.41
C LEU A 411 -16.75 10.58 -10.82
N PRO A 412 -17.11 10.08 -12.01
CA PRO A 412 -18.50 10.05 -12.44
C PRO A 412 -19.29 8.93 -11.75
N ASN A 413 -20.60 9.17 -11.55
CA ASN A 413 -21.56 8.17 -11.07
C ASN A 413 -21.17 7.54 -9.71
N ILE A 414 -20.66 8.35 -8.79
CA ILE A 414 -20.46 7.96 -7.39
C ILE A 414 -21.79 8.10 -6.67
N SER A 415 -22.25 7.03 -6.02
CA SER A 415 -23.57 7.05 -5.37
C SER A 415 -23.55 7.65 -3.96
N GLY A 416 -22.42 7.63 -3.27
CA GLY A 416 -22.24 8.18 -1.94
C GLY A 416 -21.23 9.33 -1.88
N SER A 417 -20.34 9.30 -0.89
CA SER A 417 -19.33 10.34 -0.66
C SER A 417 -18.15 10.26 -1.62
N ARG A 418 -17.56 11.43 -1.93
CA ARG A 418 -16.39 11.54 -2.82
C ARG A 418 -15.45 12.68 -2.41
N PRO A 419 -14.90 12.69 -1.20
CA PRO A 419 -13.94 13.70 -0.79
C PRO A 419 -12.66 13.63 -1.63
N VAL A 420 -12.15 14.82 -2.03
CA VAL A 420 -10.89 14.98 -2.75
C VAL A 420 -10.07 16.02 -2.00
N LEU A 421 -9.05 15.58 -1.24
CA LEU A 421 -8.40 16.36 -0.18
C LEU A 421 -6.89 16.34 -0.36
N ASN A 422 -6.22 17.45 -0.15
CA ASN A 422 -4.76 17.54 -0.06
C ASN A 422 -4.01 16.83 -1.21
N ASN A 423 -4.47 16.97 -2.45
CA ASN A 423 -3.78 16.41 -3.61
C ASN A 423 -3.05 17.49 -4.41
N ILE A 424 -2.02 17.12 -5.14
CA ILE A 424 -1.39 17.94 -6.17
C ILE A 424 -1.85 17.45 -7.54
N PHE A 425 -2.41 18.34 -8.36
CA PHE A 425 -2.80 18.10 -9.75
C PHE A 425 -2.03 19.06 -10.67
N LEU A 426 -1.11 18.52 -11.48
CA LEU A 426 -0.33 19.31 -12.44
C LEU A 426 -0.66 18.92 -13.88
N ASN A 427 -0.86 19.91 -14.74
CA ASN A 427 -1.12 19.79 -16.19
C ASN A 427 -2.40 19.05 -16.59
N GLY A 428 -3.26 18.67 -15.66
CA GLY A 428 -4.44 17.86 -15.93
C GLY A 428 -5.74 18.64 -15.95
N LYS A 429 -6.69 18.22 -16.80
CA LYS A 429 -8.06 18.71 -16.71
C LYS A 429 -8.69 18.24 -15.41
N LEU A 430 -9.37 19.18 -14.75
CA LEU A 430 -10.22 18.87 -13.61
C LEU A 430 -11.69 19.00 -14.04
N PRO A 431 -12.56 18.03 -13.74
CA PRO A 431 -13.97 18.14 -14.04
C PRO A 431 -14.60 19.21 -13.15
N SER A 432 -15.56 19.98 -13.72
CA SER A 432 -16.30 21.00 -12.97
C SER A 432 -17.32 20.40 -12.00
N GLY A 433 -17.68 19.15 -12.17
CA GLY A 433 -18.68 18.46 -11.37
C GLY A 433 -19.22 17.22 -12.07
N ASP A 434 -20.07 16.48 -11.38
CA ASP A 434 -20.79 15.33 -11.92
C ASP A 434 -22.26 15.37 -11.50
N ASN A 435 -23.17 15.05 -12.44
CA ASN A 435 -24.62 15.05 -12.22
C ASN A 435 -25.17 16.34 -11.58
N GLY A 436 -24.57 17.50 -11.93
CA GLY A 436 -24.96 18.81 -11.40
C GLY A 436 -24.42 19.14 -10.01
N VAL A 437 -23.62 18.26 -9.42
CA VAL A 437 -22.91 18.48 -8.16
C VAL A 437 -21.49 18.96 -8.48
N PRO A 438 -21.12 20.22 -8.15
CA PRO A 438 -19.79 20.73 -8.44
C PRO A 438 -18.72 20.05 -7.56
N TYR A 439 -17.53 19.86 -8.11
CA TYR A 439 -16.34 19.56 -7.32
C TYR A 439 -15.76 20.86 -6.76
N ASN A 440 -15.38 20.83 -5.50
CA ASN A 440 -14.74 21.97 -4.85
C ASN A 440 -13.29 21.61 -4.47
N PHE A 441 -12.44 21.51 -5.46
CA PHE A 441 -11.03 21.12 -5.26
C PHE A 441 -10.24 22.12 -4.42
N ILE A 442 -10.52 23.42 -4.53
CA ILE A 442 -9.74 24.48 -3.86
C ILE A 442 -10.00 24.50 -2.35
N SER A 443 -11.25 24.42 -1.92
CA SER A 443 -11.59 24.51 -0.49
C SER A 443 -11.24 23.23 0.29
N CYS A 444 -10.76 22.19 -0.41
CA CYS A 444 -10.33 20.94 0.19
C CYS A 444 -8.81 20.80 0.14
N CYS A 445 -8.05 21.90 0.22
CA CYS A 445 -6.59 21.95 0.30
C CYS A 445 -5.85 21.27 -0.86
N ASN A 446 -6.49 21.09 -2.02
CA ASN A 446 -5.81 20.58 -3.21
C ASN A 446 -4.99 21.71 -3.87
N MET A 447 -3.80 21.38 -4.33
CA MET A 447 -2.93 22.27 -5.10
C MET A 447 -3.12 22.02 -6.59
N ILE A 448 -3.52 23.05 -7.33
CA ILE A 448 -3.86 22.97 -8.75
C ILE A 448 -2.79 23.70 -9.56
N ASP A 449 -2.27 23.03 -10.60
CA ASP A 449 -1.19 23.53 -11.48
C ASP A 449 0.08 23.91 -10.70
N VAL A 450 0.35 23.17 -9.63
CA VAL A 450 1.54 23.33 -8.79
C VAL A 450 2.52 22.20 -9.10
N ASP A 451 3.78 22.52 -9.38
CA ASP A 451 4.85 21.56 -9.63
C ASP A 451 5.26 20.89 -8.29
N PRO A 452 5.21 19.57 -8.17
CA PRO A 452 5.64 18.86 -6.97
C PRO A 452 7.15 18.89 -6.74
N LEU A 453 7.94 19.38 -7.68
CA LEU A 453 9.40 19.50 -7.61
C LEU A 453 10.09 18.17 -7.23
N PHE A 454 9.91 17.16 -8.04
CA PHE A 454 10.64 15.91 -7.91
C PHE A 454 12.14 16.07 -8.12
N THR A 455 12.94 15.20 -7.52
CA THR A 455 14.41 15.27 -7.61
C THR A 455 14.91 15.10 -9.04
N GLU A 456 14.37 14.12 -9.79
CA GLU A 456 14.73 13.90 -11.20
C GLU A 456 13.58 13.19 -11.91
N VAL A 457 13.07 13.81 -12.95
CA VAL A 457 12.01 13.21 -13.78
C VAL A 457 12.39 13.35 -15.25
N PRO A 458 11.98 12.42 -16.10
CA PRO A 458 12.22 12.54 -17.53
C PRO A 458 11.48 13.76 -18.10
N SER A 459 12.20 14.62 -18.82
CA SER A 459 11.68 15.86 -19.41
C SER A 459 10.66 15.60 -20.53
N THR A 460 10.76 14.47 -21.21
CA THR A 460 9.82 14.00 -22.23
C THR A 460 9.72 12.50 -22.14
N VAL A 461 8.49 11.98 -22.18
CA VAL A 461 8.24 10.53 -22.21
C VAL A 461 7.79 10.16 -23.63
N ASN A 462 8.72 9.64 -24.42
CA ASN A 462 8.48 9.13 -25.77
C ASN A 462 8.84 7.65 -25.79
N GLY A 463 7.85 6.77 -25.77
CA GLY A 463 8.05 5.33 -25.65
C GLY A 463 8.19 4.87 -24.17
N ALA A 464 8.90 3.77 -23.98
CA ALA A 464 9.18 3.26 -22.64
C ALA A 464 10.16 4.18 -21.91
N ILE A 465 9.88 4.42 -20.64
CA ILE A 465 10.74 5.19 -19.75
C ILE A 465 11.80 4.28 -19.16
N ASP A 466 13.02 4.77 -19.04
CA ASP A 466 14.07 4.12 -18.24
C ASP A 466 13.93 4.61 -16.79
N ILE A 467 13.36 3.77 -15.93
CA ILE A 467 13.10 4.13 -14.53
C ILE A 467 14.37 4.40 -13.74
N SER A 468 15.52 3.85 -14.17
CA SER A 468 16.82 4.09 -13.53
C SER A 468 17.30 5.53 -13.66
N GLN A 469 16.69 6.30 -14.57
CA GLN A 469 16.98 7.73 -14.82
C GLN A 469 15.93 8.65 -14.19
N ALA A 470 15.09 8.14 -13.30
CA ALA A 470 14.04 8.91 -12.65
C ALA A 470 14.12 8.76 -11.12
N ASN A 471 13.89 9.86 -10.42
CA ASN A 471 13.79 9.91 -8.97
C ASN A 471 12.59 10.77 -8.57
N PHE A 472 11.50 10.13 -8.14
CA PHE A 472 10.25 10.80 -7.75
C PHE A 472 10.21 11.21 -6.27
N GLN A 473 11.33 11.17 -5.57
CA GLN A 473 11.46 11.78 -4.26
C GLN A 473 11.35 13.30 -4.36
N LEU A 474 10.84 13.94 -3.32
CA LEU A 474 10.67 15.38 -3.26
C LEU A 474 12.00 16.09 -3.07
N THR A 475 12.14 17.28 -3.65
CA THR A 475 13.25 18.19 -3.31
C THR A 475 12.90 19.02 -2.08
N GLU A 476 13.88 19.63 -1.42
CA GLU A 476 13.71 20.46 -0.21
C GLU A 476 12.72 21.64 -0.34
N ASN A 477 12.46 22.07 -1.57
CA ASN A 477 11.54 23.18 -1.84
C ASN A 477 10.20 22.70 -2.39
N SER A 478 9.90 21.42 -2.29
CA SER A 478 8.65 20.86 -2.79
C SER A 478 7.46 21.38 -1.99
N PRO A 479 6.40 21.86 -2.68
CA PRO A 479 5.16 22.26 -2.01
C PRO A 479 4.37 21.06 -1.43
N ALA A 480 4.76 19.83 -1.76
CA ALA A 480 4.17 18.60 -1.24
C ALA A 480 4.59 18.32 0.20
N ILE A 481 5.72 18.91 0.64
CA ILE A 481 6.26 18.70 1.99
C ILE A 481 5.31 19.27 3.03
N ASN A 482 4.95 18.44 4.01
CA ASN A 482 4.06 18.80 5.12
C ASN A 482 2.69 19.37 4.66
N ALA A 483 2.16 18.90 3.54
CA ALA A 483 0.92 19.41 2.96
C ALA A 483 -0.21 18.37 2.89
N GLY A 484 0.05 17.15 3.33
CA GLY A 484 -0.95 16.06 3.35
C GLY A 484 -1.83 16.10 4.60
N ASP A 485 -2.86 15.28 4.61
CA ASP A 485 -3.74 15.03 5.76
C ASP A 485 -3.35 13.70 6.41
N SER A 486 -2.88 13.72 7.65
CA SER A 486 -2.43 12.53 8.38
C SER A 486 -3.54 11.51 8.65
N ASN A 487 -4.81 11.90 8.58
CA ASN A 487 -5.94 10.96 8.69
C ASN A 487 -6.07 10.04 7.47
N TYR A 488 -5.40 10.38 6.37
CA TYR A 488 -5.39 9.63 5.13
C TYR A 488 -3.97 9.28 4.71
N SER A 489 -3.18 8.76 5.66
CA SER A 489 -1.79 8.43 5.38
C SER A 489 -1.41 7.07 5.97
N PRO A 490 -0.70 6.21 5.23
CA PRO A 490 -0.09 5.02 5.78
C PRO A 490 1.05 5.35 6.74
N SER A 491 1.43 4.38 7.59
CA SER A 491 2.51 4.54 8.57
C SER A 491 3.90 4.76 7.96
N ASP A 492 4.09 4.28 6.74
CA ASP A 492 5.37 4.30 6.04
C ASP A 492 5.20 4.83 4.63
N ASP A 493 6.24 5.41 4.06
CA ASP A 493 6.28 5.84 2.67
C ASP A 493 6.61 4.68 1.70
N PHE A 494 6.73 4.98 0.41
CA PHE A 494 7.09 3.99 -0.62
C PHE A 494 8.44 3.30 -0.36
N LEU A 495 9.38 3.98 0.28
CA LEU A 495 10.70 3.45 0.62
C LEU A 495 10.75 2.79 2.01
N SER A 496 9.60 2.62 2.66
CA SER A 496 9.48 2.13 4.03
C SER A 496 10.13 3.05 5.07
N ASN A 497 10.28 4.32 4.75
CA ASN A 497 10.60 5.31 5.76
C ASN A 497 9.33 5.59 6.58
N PRO A 498 9.43 5.61 7.91
CA PRO A 498 8.27 5.96 8.72
C PRO A 498 7.81 7.38 8.37
N ARG A 499 6.54 7.51 8.02
CA ARG A 499 5.94 8.83 7.94
C ARG A 499 5.87 9.40 9.34
N PRO A 500 5.87 10.72 9.50
CA PRO A 500 5.57 11.35 10.77
C PRO A 500 4.15 10.93 11.18
N ALA A 501 4.02 9.71 11.62
CA ALA A 501 2.81 9.25 12.23
C ALA A 501 2.95 9.65 13.70
N LEU A 502 1.91 10.24 14.20
CA LEU A 502 1.69 10.28 15.65
C LEU A 502 1.60 8.83 16.08
N ALA A 503 2.76 8.24 16.40
CA ALA A 503 2.89 6.82 16.70
C ALA A 503 1.87 6.47 17.79
N ASN A 504 0.85 5.67 17.42
CA ASN A 504 -0.30 5.29 18.23
C ASN A 504 -1.36 6.37 18.51
N ALA A 505 -1.33 7.54 17.86
CA ALA A 505 -2.43 8.49 18.06
C ALA A 505 -3.68 8.01 17.30
N ILE A 506 -4.79 7.91 18.02
CA ILE A 506 -6.12 7.67 17.43
C ILE A 506 -6.61 8.95 16.77
N SER A 507 -6.24 10.09 17.33
CA SER A 507 -6.44 11.42 16.77
C SER A 507 -5.46 12.40 17.40
N SER A 508 -5.09 13.41 16.61
CA SER A 508 -4.18 14.47 17.03
C SER A 508 -4.43 15.76 16.26
N SER A 509 -4.02 16.88 16.79
CA SER A 509 -4.09 18.16 16.10
C SER A 509 -3.12 19.16 16.71
N SER A 510 -2.25 19.70 15.87
CA SER A 510 -1.42 20.89 16.15
C SER A 510 -2.06 22.19 15.66
N PHE A 511 -3.24 22.13 15.05
CA PHE A 511 -4.04 23.27 14.52
C PHE A 511 -3.38 24.08 13.41
N GLU A 512 -2.30 23.61 12.80
CA GLU A 512 -1.53 24.33 11.79
C GLU A 512 -2.32 24.67 10.53
N ASN A 513 -3.25 23.81 10.12
CA ASN A 513 -3.99 23.98 8.86
C ASN A 513 -5.50 24.11 9.03
N SER A 514 -6.04 23.89 10.21
CA SER A 514 -7.48 23.87 10.44
C SER A 514 -7.84 23.83 11.93
N ASN A 515 -9.14 23.76 12.21
CA ASN A 515 -9.62 23.52 13.59
C ASN A 515 -9.40 22.08 14.08
N GLY A 516 -8.63 21.26 13.39
CA GLY A 516 -8.26 19.88 13.83
C GLY A 516 -9.45 18.97 14.13
N GLY A 517 -10.57 19.08 13.44
CA GLY A 517 -11.80 18.34 13.73
C GLY A 517 -12.61 18.88 14.92
N TRP A 518 -12.13 19.92 15.61
CA TRP A 518 -12.85 20.53 16.71
C TRP A 518 -13.99 21.44 16.24
N SER A 519 -15.09 21.41 16.91
CA SER A 519 -16.29 22.22 16.66
C SER A 519 -16.78 22.93 17.92
N GLN A 520 -17.76 23.80 17.77
CA GLN A 520 -18.28 24.59 18.90
C GLN A 520 -19.17 23.74 19.83
N PHE A 521 -18.94 23.84 21.14
CA PHE A 521 -19.91 23.47 22.16
C PHE A 521 -20.41 24.74 22.86
N GLY A 522 -21.69 25.03 22.74
CA GLY A 522 -22.24 26.36 23.03
C GLY A 522 -22.05 27.32 21.85
N SER A 523 -21.67 28.55 22.15
CA SER A 523 -21.52 29.61 21.14
C SER A 523 -20.17 30.34 21.20
N PRO A 524 -19.03 29.65 21.42
CA PRO A 524 -17.73 30.31 21.30
C PRO A 524 -17.40 30.51 19.82
N THR A 525 -16.46 31.38 19.52
CA THR A 525 -15.81 31.46 18.21
C THR A 525 -14.52 30.66 18.27
N LEU A 526 -14.32 29.78 17.29
CA LEU A 526 -13.10 28.97 17.13
C LEU A 526 -12.36 29.45 15.88
N THR A 527 -11.09 29.79 16.02
CA THR A 527 -10.26 30.29 14.92
C THR A 527 -8.83 29.78 15.08
N SER A 528 -8.27 29.15 14.06
CA SER A 528 -6.83 28.89 13.99
C SER A 528 -6.12 30.24 13.87
N THR A 529 -5.09 30.48 14.73
CA THR A 529 -4.42 31.79 14.86
C THR A 529 -2.94 31.62 15.09
N THR A 530 -2.16 32.63 14.65
CA THR A 530 -0.72 32.74 14.87
C THR A 530 -0.38 33.67 16.06
N GLU A 531 -1.35 34.07 16.88
CA GLU A 531 -1.10 34.97 18.04
C GLU A 531 -0.18 34.34 19.07
N THR A 532 -0.27 33.06 19.25
CA THR A 532 0.59 32.23 20.13
C THR A 532 0.49 30.78 19.67
N SER A 533 1.50 29.97 19.96
CA SER A 533 1.47 28.51 19.75
C SER A 533 2.24 27.82 20.85
N LYS A 534 1.94 26.54 21.11
CA LYS A 534 2.75 25.67 21.96
C LYS A 534 3.86 25.03 21.12
N SER A 535 3.49 24.55 19.93
CA SER A 535 4.39 24.09 18.87
C SER A 535 3.96 24.69 17.53
N GLY A 536 4.78 24.59 16.49
CA GLY A 536 4.46 25.12 15.18
C GLY A 536 4.15 26.63 15.16
N ASP A 537 3.35 27.06 14.20
CA ASP A 537 2.98 28.48 13.99
C ASP A 537 1.57 28.82 14.46
N PHE A 538 0.67 27.84 14.61
CA PHE A 538 -0.75 28.07 14.88
C PHE A 538 -1.21 27.35 16.16
N CYS A 539 -2.27 27.86 16.74
CA CYS A 539 -3.10 27.21 17.76
C CYS A 539 -4.58 27.49 17.53
N LEU A 540 -5.48 26.81 18.23
CA LEU A 540 -6.91 27.08 18.20
C LEU A 540 -7.31 28.11 19.26
N SER A 541 -7.69 29.30 18.82
CA SER A 541 -8.25 30.36 19.68
C SER A 541 -9.72 30.11 19.96
N VAL A 542 -10.12 30.26 21.23
CA VAL A 542 -11.49 30.10 21.73
C VAL A 542 -11.94 31.41 22.35
N THR A 543 -12.72 32.19 21.61
CA THR A 543 -13.13 33.54 21.96
C THR A 543 -14.65 33.71 22.02
N ASN A 544 -15.11 34.90 22.45
CA ASN A 544 -16.52 35.25 22.56
C ASN A 544 -17.36 34.30 23.43
N ARG A 545 -16.74 33.80 24.47
CA ARG A 545 -17.39 32.93 25.45
C ARG A 545 -18.34 33.67 26.32
N THR A 546 -19.56 33.18 26.53
CA THR A 546 -20.57 33.75 27.42
C THR A 546 -20.94 32.85 28.58
N ALA A 547 -20.36 31.64 28.62
CA ALA A 547 -20.47 30.68 29.71
C ALA A 547 -19.17 29.86 29.84
N ASN A 548 -18.85 29.39 31.00
CA ASN A 548 -17.62 28.61 31.23
C ASN A 548 -17.57 27.25 30.51
N TRP A 549 -18.71 26.73 30.09
CA TRP A 549 -18.81 25.51 29.28
C TRP A 549 -18.83 25.78 27.75
N HIS A 550 -18.87 27.04 27.32
CA HIS A 550 -18.68 27.40 25.91
C HIS A 550 -17.24 27.12 25.49
N SER A 551 -17.02 26.09 24.73
CA SER A 551 -15.71 25.45 24.58
C SER A 551 -15.56 24.81 23.19
N PRO A 552 -14.34 24.49 22.77
CA PRO A 552 -14.12 23.59 21.67
C PRO A 552 -14.51 22.18 22.12
N LYS A 553 -15.14 21.39 21.22
CA LYS A 553 -15.48 20.00 21.43
C LYS A 553 -14.93 19.14 20.30
N PHE A 554 -14.50 17.92 20.65
CA PHE A 554 -13.99 16.92 19.74
C PHE A 554 -14.88 15.67 19.79
N PRO A 555 -15.41 15.16 18.63
CA PRO A 555 -16.28 13.99 18.61
C PRO A 555 -15.47 12.72 18.92
N LEU A 556 -16.09 11.77 19.63
CA LEU A 556 -15.49 10.47 19.94
C LEU A 556 -16.21 9.32 19.23
N ASP A 557 -17.29 9.62 18.55
CA ASP A 557 -18.14 8.64 17.86
C ASP A 557 -17.35 7.94 16.75
N ASN A 558 -17.38 6.62 16.73
CA ASN A 558 -16.70 5.75 15.75
C ASN A 558 -15.15 5.85 15.78
N LEU A 559 -14.56 6.45 16.81
CA LEU A 559 -13.12 6.53 16.98
C LEU A 559 -12.58 5.55 18.03
N LEU A 560 -13.41 5.15 18.99
CA LEU A 560 -12.98 4.42 20.19
C LEU A 560 -13.71 3.07 20.31
N ASP A 561 -13.01 2.07 20.79
CA ASP A 561 -13.54 0.74 21.06
C ASP A 561 -14.11 0.64 22.49
N VAL A 562 -15.28 0.04 22.61
CA VAL A 562 -15.97 -0.12 23.89
C VAL A 562 -15.18 -1.03 24.83
N GLY A 563 -14.92 -0.53 26.04
CA GLY A 563 -14.17 -1.25 27.07
C GLY A 563 -12.69 -0.92 27.11
N GLU A 564 -12.13 -0.29 26.05
CA GLU A 564 -10.76 0.11 26.00
C GLU A 564 -10.54 1.48 26.69
N THR A 565 -9.33 1.70 27.19
CA THR A 565 -8.94 2.94 27.89
C THR A 565 -7.99 3.75 27.02
N TYR A 566 -8.23 5.05 26.98
CA TYR A 566 -7.50 6.00 26.16
C TYR A 566 -6.99 7.16 27.03
N THR A 567 -5.81 7.68 26.69
CA THR A 567 -5.23 8.86 27.35
C THR A 567 -5.39 10.07 26.44
N PHE A 568 -5.88 11.16 27.01
CA PHE A 568 -6.03 12.46 26.37
C PHE A 568 -4.90 13.37 26.78
N TYR A 569 -4.37 14.14 25.83
CA TYR A 569 -3.41 15.23 26.04
C TYR A 569 -3.91 16.46 25.29
N VAL A 570 -3.87 17.63 25.93
CA VAL A 570 -4.10 18.92 25.26
C VAL A 570 -3.42 20.04 26.05
N TRP A 571 -2.73 20.91 25.34
CA TRP A 571 -2.14 22.10 25.96
C TRP A 571 -3.12 23.26 25.96
N VAL A 572 -3.16 24.01 27.08
CA VAL A 572 -4.10 25.13 27.26
C VAL A 572 -3.35 26.34 27.79
N LYS A 573 -3.70 27.53 27.25
CA LYS A 573 -3.17 28.83 27.73
C LYS A 573 -4.29 29.88 27.71
N LEU A 574 -4.35 30.76 28.70
CA LEU A 574 -5.30 31.88 28.65
C LEU A 574 -4.88 32.93 27.62
N ALA A 575 -5.85 33.62 27.02
CA ALA A 575 -5.57 34.68 26.06
C ALA A 575 -5.02 35.95 26.71
N SER A 576 -5.48 36.30 27.89
CA SER A 576 -4.95 37.43 28.71
C SER A 576 -5.51 37.43 30.11
N GLY A 577 -4.75 38.04 31.03
CA GLY A 577 -5.27 38.64 32.25
C GLY A 577 -5.61 37.70 33.40
N GLY A 578 -4.75 36.77 33.76
CA GLY A 578 -4.96 36.15 35.02
C GLY A 578 -4.66 34.67 35.13
N SER A 579 -5.32 34.04 36.07
CA SER A 579 -5.26 32.59 36.32
C SER A 579 -6.66 32.04 36.43
N GLY A 580 -6.84 30.83 35.91
CA GLY A 580 -8.08 30.07 35.99
C GLY A 580 -7.81 28.58 36.08
N ASN A 581 -8.82 27.73 36.01
CA ASN A 581 -8.65 26.30 35.97
C ASN A 581 -9.35 25.73 34.74
N ALA A 582 -8.67 24.84 34.03
CA ALA A 582 -9.23 24.11 32.90
C ALA A 582 -9.22 22.59 33.15
N GLN A 583 -10.07 21.85 32.46
CA GLN A 583 -10.12 20.39 32.50
C GLN A 583 -10.72 19.81 31.22
N ILE A 584 -10.32 18.59 30.88
CA ILE A 584 -10.97 17.81 29.84
C ILE A 584 -12.17 17.12 30.47
N THR A 585 -13.33 17.25 29.82
CA THR A 585 -14.60 16.63 30.23
C THR A 585 -15.24 15.97 29.03
N ILE A 586 -15.77 14.77 29.21
CA ILE A 586 -16.55 14.07 28.20
C ILE A 586 -18.05 14.22 28.51
N LYS A 587 -18.81 14.55 27.48
CA LYS A 587 -20.28 14.55 27.54
C LYS A 587 -20.83 13.36 26.77
N ASN A 588 -21.58 12.49 27.47
CA ASN A 588 -22.48 11.53 26.83
C ASN A 588 -23.80 12.22 26.51
N THR A 589 -24.11 12.37 25.21
CA THR A 589 -25.28 13.12 24.76
C THR A 589 -26.59 12.34 24.88
N ALA A 590 -26.54 10.99 24.89
CA ALA A 590 -27.70 10.12 25.05
C ALA A 590 -28.18 10.09 26.49
N LEU A 591 -27.26 10.09 27.46
CA LEU A 591 -27.56 10.04 28.90
C LEU A 591 -27.59 11.41 29.56
N ASP A 592 -27.17 12.47 28.86
CA ASP A 592 -26.93 13.82 29.39
C ASP A 592 -26.01 13.85 30.63
N THR A 593 -24.98 13.01 30.62
CA THR A 593 -24.00 12.89 31.72
C THR A 593 -22.65 13.48 31.34
N TYR A 594 -21.88 13.90 32.37
CA TYR A 594 -20.58 14.52 32.22
C TYR A 594 -19.55 13.73 33.06
N THR A 595 -18.43 13.36 32.43
CA THR A 595 -17.32 12.65 33.07
C THR A 595 -16.06 13.51 32.97
N SER A 596 -15.45 13.86 34.07
CA SER A 596 -14.16 14.54 34.08
C SER A 596 -13.05 13.55 33.77
N VAL A 597 -12.28 13.81 32.71
CA VAL A 597 -11.11 13.01 32.30
C VAL A 597 -9.88 13.48 33.11
N THR A 598 -9.71 14.79 33.23
CA THR A 598 -8.60 15.36 33.99
C THR A 598 -9.08 16.00 35.28
N VAL A 599 -8.18 16.19 36.25
CA VAL A 599 -8.43 17.08 37.38
C VAL A 599 -8.52 18.52 36.89
N SER A 600 -9.19 19.38 37.65
CA SER A 600 -9.25 20.81 37.37
C SER A 600 -7.86 21.42 37.62
N THR A 601 -7.15 21.78 36.57
CA THR A 601 -5.75 22.18 36.57
C THR A 601 -5.63 23.69 36.39
N ALA A 602 -4.76 24.34 37.16
CA ALA A 602 -4.52 25.77 37.04
C ALA A 602 -3.84 26.13 35.74
N VAL A 603 -4.37 27.13 35.04
CA VAL A 603 -3.88 27.68 33.76
C VAL A 603 -3.68 29.19 33.91
N ASN A 604 -2.75 29.75 33.14
CA ASN A 604 -2.45 31.19 33.15
C ASN A 604 -2.20 31.70 31.70
N ASP A 605 -1.95 33.00 31.58
CA ASP A 605 -1.68 33.65 30.29
C ASP A 605 -0.19 33.77 29.94
N GLN A 606 0.70 33.21 30.77
CA GLN A 606 2.15 33.25 30.53
C GLN A 606 2.63 31.93 29.91
N ASP A 607 2.21 30.83 30.50
CA ASP A 607 2.74 29.49 30.16
C ASP A 607 1.63 28.57 29.62
N TRP A 608 1.98 27.71 28.70
CA TRP A 608 1.15 26.60 28.28
C TRP A 608 1.09 25.53 29.38
N THR A 609 -0.10 25.02 29.65
CA THR A 609 -0.34 24.00 30.67
C THR A 609 -0.91 22.76 30.04
N LEU A 610 -0.27 21.61 30.25
CA LEU A 610 -0.76 20.31 29.77
C LEU A 610 -1.92 19.81 30.63
N LEU A 611 -3.02 19.43 29.99
CA LEU A 611 -4.09 18.64 30.58
C LEU A 611 -3.96 17.21 30.09
N THR A 612 -3.85 16.24 30.99
CA THR A 612 -3.79 14.82 30.62
C THR A 612 -4.60 13.96 31.58
N GLY A 613 -5.21 12.89 31.06
CA GLY A 613 -5.99 11.96 31.85
C GLY A 613 -6.57 10.82 31.02
N ASP A 614 -6.96 9.74 31.70
CA ASP A 614 -7.46 8.53 31.12
C ASP A 614 -8.99 8.46 31.12
N PHE A 615 -9.53 7.85 30.06
CA PHE A 615 -10.95 7.59 29.92
C PHE A 615 -11.19 6.21 29.32
N THR A 616 -11.95 5.36 30.02
CA THR A 616 -12.43 4.09 29.48
C THR A 616 -13.73 4.34 28.72
N TYR A 617 -13.78 3.99 27.42
CA TYR A 617 -14.96 4.21 26.57
C TYR A 617 -16.07 3.21 26.93
N PRO A 618 -17.18 3.67 27.55
CA PRO A 618 -18.09 2.74 28.22
C PRO A 618 -19.16 2.12 27.31
N SER A 619 -19.51 2.77 26.21
CA SER A 619 -20.61 2.37 25.31
C SER A 619 -20.51 3.11 23.98
N ASN A 620 -21.19 2.63 22.94
CA ASN A 620 -21.34 3.28 21.66
C ASN A 620 -22.35 4.45 21.64
N ASP A 621 -22.68 4.99 22.81
CA ASP A 621 -23.50 6.21 22.88
C ASP A 621 -22.73 7.40 22.26
N PRO A 622 -23.42 8.35 21.62
CA PRO A 622 -22.77 9.55 21.10
C PRO A 622 -22.09 10.36 22.21
N MET A 623 -20.79 10.56 22.10
CA MET A 623 -19.96 11.28 23.06
C MET A 623 -19.02 12.27 22.39
N PHE A 624 -18.65 13.31 23.13
CA PHE A 624 -17.59 14.20 22.72
C PHE A 624 -16.76 14.67 23.93
N ALA A 625 -15.48 14.86 23.69
CA ALA A 625 -14.58 15.54 24.64
C ALA A 625 -14.65 17.05 24.43
N TYR A 626 -14.52 17.83 25.50
CA TYR A 626 -14.38 19.28 25.42
C TYR A 626 -13.46 19.81 26.51
N VAL A 627 -12.80 20.94 26.21
CA VAL A 627 -11.96 21.63 27.22
C VAL A 627 -12.83 22.60 27.98
N LYS A 628 -13.28 22.20 29.18
CA LYS A 628 -14.03 23.07 30.10
C LYS A 628 -13.08 23.98 30.81
N GLY A 629 -13.33 25.24 30.74
CA GLY A 629 -12.55 26.24 31.49
C GLY A 629 -12.64 27.64 30.96
N PRO A 630 -11.92 28.62 31.52
CA PRO A 630 -11.59 28.66 32.92
C PRO A 630 -12.80 28.97 33.80
N ASN A 631 -12.76 28.52 35.01
CA ASN A 631 -13.62 28.64 36.20
C ASN A 631 -15.12 29.00 36.12
N VAL A 632 -15.88 28.54 37.11
CA VAL A 632 -17.26 28.94 37.36
C VAL A 632 -17.33 30.45 37.53
N GLY A 633 -17.97 31.14 36.59
CA GLY A 633 -18.12 32.59 36.56
C GLY A 633 -17.06 33.35 35.75
N ASP A 634 -15.99 32.68 35.30
CA ASP A 634 -14.98 33.24 34.42
C ASP A 634 -15.21 32.73 32.98
N VAL A 635 -15.34 33.65 32.06
CA VAL A 635 -15.54 33.41 30.62
C VAL A 635 -14.34 33.91 29.79
N SER A 636 -13.15 33.98 30.42
CA SER A 636 -11.94 34.39 29.72
C SER A 636 -11.69 33.54 28.49
N ASP A 637 -11.24 34.19 27.42
CA ASP A 637 -10.82 33.56 26.21
C ASP A 637 -9.53 32.75 26.44
N PHE A 638 -9.34 31.68 25.71
CA PHE A 638 -8.18 30.82 25.84
C PHE A 638 -7.76 30.19 24.51
N TYR A 639 -6.58 29.62 24.49
CA TYR A 639 -6.03 28.85 23.38
C TYR A 639 -5.90 27.39 23.79
N ILE A 640 -6.09 26.50 22.83
CA ILE A 640 -5.66 25.09 22.91
C ILE A 640 -4.70 24.76 21.80
N ASP A 641 -3.79 23.82 22.07
CA ASP A 641 -2.80 23.36 21.13
C ASP A 641 -2.40 21.91 21.41
N ASP A 642 -1.73 21.26 20.42
CA ASP A 642 -1.11 19.95 20.56
C ASP A 642 -2.05 18.90 21.20
N PHE A 643 -3.25 18.75 20.65
CA PHE A 643 -4.18 17.74 21.11
C PHE A 643 -3.75 16.35 20.64
N THR A 644 -3.77 15.38 21.55
CA THR A 644 -3.50 13.98 21.22
C THR A 644 -4.42 13.06 22.00
N LEU A 645 -4.92 12.01 21.34
CA LEU A 645 -5.72 10.91 21.87
C LEU A 645 -5.05 9.60 21.50
N VAL A 646 -4.60 8.83 22.49
CA VAL A 646 -3.84 7.58 22.31
C VAL A 646 -4.41 6.44 23.16
N PRO A 647 -4.17 5.15 22.83
CA PRO A 647 -4.40 4.04 23.76
C PRO A 647 -3.63 4.23 25.06
N GLN A 648 -4.22 3.82 26.19
CA GLN A 648 -3.57 3.94 27.50
C GLN A 648 -2.18 3.26 27.50
N GLY A 649 -1.19 3.93 28.07
CA GLY A 649 0.19 3.45 28.13
C GLY A 649 1.04 3.83 26.91
N SER A 650 0.46 4.48 25.89
CA SER A 650 1.21 5.13 24.84
C SER A 650 1.82 6.43 25.36
N ALA A 651 3.03 6.76 24.88
CA ALA A 651 3.65 8.04 25.21
C ALA A 651 2.84 9.22 24.65
N GLU A 652 2.89 10.37 25.33
CA GLU A 652 2.46 11.64 24.77
C GLU A 652 3.21 11.88 23.45
N VAL A 653 2.53 12.38 22.45
CA VAL A 653 3.18 12.84 21.23
C VAL A 653 3.92 14.14 21.58
N ASP A 654 5.23 14.14 21.41
CA ASP A 654 6.07 15.30 21.65
C ASP A 654 6.04 16.24 20.45
N PHE A 655 5.10 17.18 20.45
CA PHE A 655 5.03 18.23 19.43
C PHE A 655 6.13 19.29 19.56
N SER A 656 6.94 19.31 20.63
CA SER A 656 8.01 20.30 20.81
C SER A 656 9.20 20.09 19.87
N ASN A 657 9.35 18.88 19.34
CA ASN A 657 10.34 18.55 18.30
C ASN A 657 9.75 18.59 16.88
N ILE A 658 8.47 18.91 16.79
CA ILE A 658 7.71 19.07 15.56
C ILE A 658 7.92 20.51 15.09
N ASN A 659 9.01 20.76 14.39
CA ASN A 659 9.24 22.02 13.67
C ASN A 659 8.28 22.13 12.48
N GLY A 660 6.96 22.19 12.74
CA GLY A 660 5.95 22.21 11.68
C GLY A 660 5.93 20.97 10.77
N ASN A 661 6.63 19.88 11.14
CA ASN A 661 7.01 18.78 10.28
C ASN A 661 6.26 17.46 10.51
N ASP A 662 5.18 17.44 11.28
CA ASP A 662 4.39 16.22 11.52
C ASP A 662 3.14 16.15 10.66
N ILE A 663 3.10 16.93 9.63
CA ILE A 663 2.14 16.79 8.56
C ILE A 663 2.81 15.93 7.50
N VAL A 664 2.15 14.84 7.15
CA VAL A 664 2.63 13.92 6.12
C VAL A 664 2.78 14.64 4.78
N ASP A 665 3.70 14.16 3.97
CA ASP A 665 3.87 14.68 2.63
C ASP A 665 2.78 14.17 1.68
N ILE A 666 2.48 14.97 0.69
CA ILE A 666 1.63 14.55 -0.41
C ILE A 666 2.45 13.64 -1.35
N GLY A 667 1.88 12.52 -1.77
CA GLY A 667 2.52 11.57 -2.68
C GLY A 667 3.06 10.32 -1.98
N ALA A 668 3.71 9.47 -2.76
CA ALA A 668 4.20 8.17 -2.31
C ALA A 668 5.47 8.26 -1.44
N TYR A 669 6.19 9.36 -1.50
CA TYR A 669 7.47 9.56 -0.81
C TYR A 669 7.35 10.60 0.28
N GLU A 670 8.00 10.34 1.41
CA GLU A 670 8.23 11.32 2.47
C GLU A 670 9.56 12.02 2.24
N PHE A 671 9.60 13.35 2.36
CA PHE A 671 10.84 14.11 2.31
C PHE A 671 11.58 13.96 3.64
N ILE A 672 12.67 13.25 3.59
CA ILE A 672 13.56 13.14 4.75
C ILE A 672 14.58 14.25 4.65
N ASN A 673 14.39 15.31 5.42
CA ASN A 673 15.44 16.30 5.59
C ASN A 673 16.60 15.61 6.31
N ALA A 674 17.73 15.46 5.64
CA ALA A 674 18.93 14.88 6.23
C ALA A 674 19.44 15.66 7.48
N THR A 675 18.81 16.81 7.79
CA THR A 675 19.09 17.63 8.98
C THR A 675 18.05 17.48 10.10
N ALA A 676 16.91 16.82 9.88
CA ALA A 676 15.80 16.75 10.84
C ALA A 676 15.79 15.51 11.75
N GLY A 677 16.81 14.70 11.73
CA GLY A 677 16.95 13.51 12.58
C GLY A 677 18.03 13.66 13.64
N VAL A 678 17.97 14.67 14.51
CA VAL A 678 18.95 14.82 15.59
C VAL A 678 18.32 14.45 16.92
N TRP A 679 18.61 13.24 17.37
CA TRP A 679 18.84 13.00 18.77
C TRP A 679 20.33 13.25 19.00
N ASP A 680 20.72 14.43 19.23
CA ASP A 680 21.72 15.00 20.14
C ASP A 680 22.27 16.32 19.58
N ASN A 681 22.28 17.35 20.41
CA ASN A 681 22.97 18.60 20.14
C ASN A 681 24.46 18.32 20.02
N ASP A 682 24.98 18.52 18.88
CA ASP A 682 26.28 19.01 18.44
C ASP A 682 26.83 18.21 17.23
N THR A 683 27.11 18.99 16.18
CA THR A 683 27.89 18.72 14.98
C THR A 683 27.14 18.20 13.73
N GLN A 684 27.07 19.10 12.75
CA GLN A 684 26.99 18.77 11.32
C GLN A 684 27.92 17.62 10.99
N ASP A 685 27.38 16.42 10.67
CA ASP A 685 27.92 15.57 9.61
C ASP A 685 27.12 14.26 9.44
N SER A 686 26.54 14.10 8.28
CA SER A 686 26.35 12.90 7.45
C SER A 686 25.98 11.56 8.10
N TYR A 687 24.72 11.15 7.95
CA TYR A 687 24.31 9.76 8.23
C TYR A 687 25.04 8.75 7.34
N VAL A 688 25.52 7.69 7.97
CA VAL A 688 26.13 6.55 7.30
C VAL A 688 25.11 5.42 7.22
N PHE A 689 24.90 4.86 6.04
CA PHE A 689 24.02 3.73 5.81
C PHE A 689 24.81 2.45 5.57
N LEU A 690 24.22 1.30 5.96
CA LEU A 690 24.75 -0.02 5.70
C LEU A 690 23.86 -0.77 4.71
N TYR A 691 24.44 -1.23 3.60
CA TYR A 691 23.72 -2.05 2.64
C TYR A 691 24.62 -3.09 1.94
N PRO A 692 24.08 -4.25 1.54
CA PRO A 692 22.79 -4.78 1.96
C PRO A 692 22.75 -5.09 3.45
N ASN A 693 21.63 -4.92 4.09
CA ASN A 693 21.39 -5.35 5.47
C ASN A 693 19.98 -5.99 5.53
N PRO A 694 19.88 -7.30 5.66
CA PRO A 694 20.92 -8.31 5.98
C PRO A 694 22.03 -8.47 4.94
N ALA A 695 23.23 -8.81 5.43
CA ALA A 695 24.44 -9.01 4.63
C ALA A 695 24.83 -10.47 4.50
N ASN A 696 25.13 -10.91 3.28
CA ASN A 696 25.66 -12.27 3.03
C ASN A 696 27.19 -12.31 3.05
N ASN A 697 27.82 -11.81 2.00
CA ASN A 697 29.27 -11.84 1.86
C ASN A 697 29.92 -10.47 2.10
N GLN A 698 29.22 -9.41 1.78
CA GLN A 698 29.72 -8.05 1.85
C GLN A 698 28.67 -7.11 2.44
N ILE A 699 29.15 -6.05 3.08
CA ILE A 699 28.33 -4.91 3.51
C ILE A 699 29.04 -3.62 3.13
N THR A 700 28.31 -2.68 2.55
CA THR A 700 28.84 -1.38 2.14
C THR A 700 28.40 -0.31 3.11
N ILE A 701 29.35 0.52 3.52
CA ILE A 701 29.16 1.68 4.37
C ILE A 701 29.13 2.90 3.44
N SER A 702 28.03 3.65 3.43
CA SER A 702 27.92 4.91 2.68
C SER A 702 28.68 6.03 3.39
N LYS A 703 29.06 7.06 2.64
CA LYS A 703 29.70 8.29 3.16
C LYS A 703 30.95 8.06 4.03
N TYR A 704 31.66 6.97 3.81
CA TYR A 704 32.95 6.70 4.44
C TYR A 704 34.00 7.73 4.04
N THR A 705 34.80 8.16 5.01
CA THR A 705 35.97 9.02 4.78
C THR A 705 37.24 8.33 5.27
N ALA A 706 38.38 8.67 4.69
CA ALA A 706 39.68 8.11 5.09
C ALA A 706 40.08 8.38 6.57
N ASN A 707 39.33 9.24 7.24
CA ASN A 707 39.50 9.58 8.64
C ASN A 707 38.59 8.79 9.59
N ASP A 708 37.78 7.87 9.07
CA ASP A 708 36.87 7.07 9.85
C ASP A 708 37.53 5.73 10.23
N GLN A 709 37.49 5.43 11.51
CA GLN A 709 37.90 4.13 12.06
C GLN A 709 36.69 3.24 12.22
N ILE A 710 36.78 2.01 11.66
CA ILE A 710 35.69 1.04 11.64
C ILE A 710 36.03 -0.10 12.57
N GLU A 711 35.11 -0.43 13.47
CA GLU A 711 35.18 -1.59 14.36
C GLU A 711 33.91 -2.42 14.23
N VAL A 712 34.05 -3.74 14.02
CA VAL A 712 32.93 -4.68 13.99
C VAL A 712 33.00 -5.57 15.23
N MET A 713 31.87 -5.72 15.92
CA MET A 713 31.79 -6.59 17.10
C MET A 713 30.48 -7.39 17.11
N ASP A 714 30.47 -8.55 17.76
CA ASP A 714 29.24 -9.28 18.08
C ASP A 714 28.55 -8.71 19.35
N LEU A 715 27.38 -9.25 19.65
CA LEU A 715 26.60 -8.82 20.83
C LEU A 715 27.26 -9.17 22.17
N LEU A 716 28.29 -10.03 22.18
CA LEU A 716 29.07 -10.39 23.36
C LEU A 716 30.32 -9.50 23.52
N GLY A 717 30.51 -8.52 22.61
CA GLY A 717 31.61 -7.57 22.64
C GLY A 717 32.93 -8.08 22.04
N LYS A 718 32.91 -9.19 21.32
CA LYS A 718 34.08 -9.69 20.60
C LYS A 718 34.27 -8.94 19.30
N TYR A 719 35.46 -8.40 19.08
CA TYR A 719 35.83 -7.64 17.87
C TYR A 719 36.32 -8.53 16.74
N TYR A 720 36.00 -8.11 15.52
CA TYR A 720 36.37 -8.79 14.28
C TYR A 720 37.13 -7.83 13.36
N GLN A 721 38.28 -8.25 12.87
CA GLN A 721 38.97 -7.55 11.78
C GLN A 721 38.53 -8.15 10.46
N LEU A 722 37.92 -7.34 9.61
CA LEU A 722 37.37 -7.75 8.34
C LEU A 722 38.16 -7.14 7.19
N PRO A 723 38.41 -7.87 6.09
CA PRO A 723 38.95 -7.28 4.87
C PRO A 723 38.00 -6.21 4.35
N ASN A 724 38.58 -5.12 3.86
CA ASN A 724 37.81 -4.00 3.34
C ASN A 724 38.36 -3.51 1.99
N LYS A 725 37.48 -2.84 1.24
CA LYS A 725 37.80 -2.18 -0.02
C LYS A 725 37.18 -0.78 -0.05
N GLU A 726 38.03 0.21 -0.11
CA GLU A 726 37.64 1.62 -0.20
C GLU A 726 37.32 2.00 -1.65
N HIS A 727 36.22 2.74 -1.84
CA HIS A 727 35.80 3.31 -3.11
C HIS A 727 35.82 4.84 -3.00
N THR A 728 36.95 5.46 -3.31
CA THR A 728 37.22 6.88 -3.13
C THR A 728 36.29 7.80 -3.93
N LEU A 729 35.87 7.39 -5.14
CA LEU A 729 34.97 8.16 -5.99
C LEU A 729 33.55 8.29 -5.39
N ASN A 730 33.08 7.26 -4.71
CA ASN A 730 31.72 7.21 -4.17
C ASN A 730 31.65 7.42 -2.64
N LYS A 731 32.80 7.70 -2.00
CA LYS A 731 32.91 7.81 -0.54
C LYS A 731 32.27 6.64 0.19
N THR A 732 32.52 5.41 -0.25
CA THR A 732 31.99 4.18 0.36
C THR A 732 33.12 3.24 0.74
N LEU A 733 32.87 2.43 1.79
CA LEU A 733 33.75 1.35 2.20
C LEU A 733 32.96 0.03 2.19
N THR A 734 33.48 -0.97 1.48
CA THR A 734 32.90 -2.33 1.49
C THR A 734 33.70 -3.24 2.40
N LEU A 735 33.04 -3.89 3.35
CA LEU A 735 33.60 -4.88 4.26
C LEU A 735 33.22 -6.29 3.79
N GLU A 736 34.20 -7.20 3.76
CA GLU A 736 33.95 -8.62 3.53
C GLU A 736 33.49 -9.29 4.84
N VAL A 737 32.23 -9.67 4.91
CA VAL A 737 31.62 -10.27 6.09
C VAL A 737 31.41 -11.79 5.96
N SER A 738 31.89 -12.41 4.90
CA SER A 738 31.75 -13.85 4.62
C SER A 738 32.34 -14.75 5.71
N SER A 739 33.36 -14.26 6.45
CA SER A 739 33.99 -14.99 7.56
C SER A 739 33.21 -14.93 8.88
N LEU A 740 32.18 -14.09 8.97
CA LEU A 740 31.34 -14.00 10.16
C LEU A 740 30.29 -15.12 10.14
N SER A 741 29.99 -15.65 11.30
CA SER A 741 28.86 -16.56 11.49
C SER A 741 27.52 -15.82 11.35
N THR A 742 26.46 -16.52 11.00
CA THR A 742 25.10 -15.98 11.01
C THR A 742 24.79 -15.36 12.38
N GLY A 743 24.34 -14.11 12.41
CA GLY A 743 24.06 -13.41 13.66
C GLY A 743 24.00 -11.89 13.53
N ILE A 744 23.71 -11.24 14.62
CA ILE A 744 23.65 -9.77 14.73
C ILE A 744 25.02 -9.23 15.13
N TYR A 745 25.48 -8.22 14.41
CA TYR A 745 26.73 -7.52 14.66
C TYR A 745 26.51 -6.02 14.80
N LEU A 746 27.37 -5.38 15.57
CA LEU A 746 27.46 -3.94 15.73
C LEU A 746 28.68 -3.44 14.97
N LEU A 747 28.48 -2.43 14.14
CA LEU A 747 29.53 -1.73 13.40
C LEU A 747 29.68 -0.35 14.01
N LYS A 748 30.82 -0.04 14.60
CA LYS A 748 31.17 1.27 15.13
C LYS A 748 32.04 2.02 14.15
N ILE A 749 31.66 3.26 13.86
CA ILE A 749 32.40 4.19 13.04
C ILE A 749 32.83 5.34 13.92
N ARG A 750 34.11 5.60 14.00
CA ARG A 750 34.68 6.71 14.79
C ARG A 750 35.42 7.67 13.87
N ASN A 751 34.97 8.91 13.82
CA ASN A 751 35.67 9.94 13.10
C ASN A 751 36.85 10.46 13.95
N GLN A 752 38.07 10.38 13.40
CA GLN A 752 39.28 10.71 14.16
C GLN A 752 39.46 12.22 14.42
N TYR A 753 38.83 13.09 13.62
CA TYR A 753 38.93 14.54 13.80
C TYR A 753 37.93 15.08 14.80
N THR A 754 36.69 14.61 14.73
CA THR A 754 35.62 15.10 15.60
C THR A 754 35.48 14.30 16.87
N ASN A 755 36.14 13.14 16.95
CA ASN A 755 36.01 12.15 18.02
C ASN A 755 34.56 11.67 18.25
N SER A 756 33.66 11.96 17.29
CA SER A 756 32.30 11.45 17.27
C SER A 756 32.30 9.97 16.87
N PHE A 757 31.33 9.22 17.36
CA PHE A 757 31.17 7.83 16.94
C PHE A 757 29.70 7.53 16.63
N GLN A 758 29.49 6.67 15.65
CA GLN A 758 28.19 6.14 15.28
C GLN A 758 28.21 4.62 15.43
N THR A 759 27.15 4.03 15.93
CA THR A 759 27.01 2.56 16.02
C THR A 759 25.82 2.13 15.19
N LEU A 760 26.06 1.27 14.23
CA LEU A 760 25.06 0.71 13.34
C LEU A 760 24.93 -0.79 13.58
N LYS A 761 23.75 -1.34 13.40
CA LYS A 761 23.48 -2.78 13.52
C LYS A 761 23.30 -3.40 12.14
N PHE A 762 23.91 -4.55 11.93
CA PHE A 762 23.60 -5.36 10.75
C PHE A 762 23.40 -6.83 11.10
N LEU A 763 22.61 -7.49 10.27
CA LEU A 763 22.35 -8.92 10.35
C LEU A 763 23.20 -9.62 9.31
N LYS A 764 24.00 -10.61 9.73
CA LYS A 764 24.76 -11.51 8.87
C LYS A 764 23.96 -12.80 8.69
N HIS A 765 23.66 -13.14 7.46
CA HIS A 765 23.08 -14.42 7.05
C HIS A 765 24.13 -15.46 6.73
#